data_72a87dbdeaddc26dd804268818be69a3
#
_entry.id   72a87dbdeaddc26dd804268818be69a3
#
_cell.length_a   1.000
_cell.length_b   1.000
_cell.length_c   1.000
_cell.angle_alpha   90.00
_cell.angle_beta   90.00
_cell.angle_gamma   90.00
#
_symmetry.space_group_name_H-M   'P 1'
#
loop_
_entity.id
_entity.type
_entity.pdbx_description
1 polymer ?
#
loop_
_entity_poly.entity_id
_entity_poly.type
_entity_poly.pdbx_seq_one_letter_code
_entity_poly.pdbx_strand_id
1 'polypeptide(L)'
;MKLKKWMIPLTATLPVAAMAQQPSERPNIMVILVDDMGYSDLGCFGGEIHTPNLDKMAENGVRFTQFFNCGRSCPSRASLMTGMYAQQAGINGMGVSLSQDCVTIPEVLREAGYRTAMTGKWHLSLTRAIGSREDQVAWLAHQNNFNNRPFAPIETYPCNRGFEEHWGTIWGVVDHFDPFSLIHNEEAIYQDSIPEDFYSTDFITEKTIDLLDDFGKQEAPFFMYVAYNAPHWPLHAKSEDIAKYDGVYDEGWEKMQQQRYDRMVKLGIANPKKTPLAPNESGSSWEKEQNKEMSANNMEVHAAMVDCVDQGVGRILQKLKDIGEYDNTIIIFTSDNGASPENYGIGEFDRNDMTRDGEKVVHNAQEPGSNLTYNYLGRGWAAAVNTPYRYWKAESFHGGIASAAIVQWPAGLKAKKGSIIHEPCHQIDVMPTCLELAETTHPDTYKGRDMLPLADEARSLMPLFNGKKWSEERVLFWEHENGKAVRKGKWKLTALRNGEWQLFDMEKDISETKNVADKHPDKVVELHKMWNDWAEDVGLQRAGEKITDTPKEQVCHYTFDETFADATTRTSMTKQGGSFVKGKKGMALSFNGSGDFAELKLDGVINPQNTQFTICAWVYNEELGTDAAREEVILTQKDKEGVGRMLLYLYPGEQATHYGSFLGGRPNTSSADAVKRGEWHHIAVTYNPANRSITYYVDGKVDATVYAPPFEKTLGDIRIGSHKTTRNYWHGKLDDLYIFRGILSPKEIRRLRAGKPLML
;
A
#
# COMPACT_ATOMS: atom_id res chain seq x y z
N MET A 1 -36.10 -0.21 97.93
CA MET A 1 -36.81 -0.31 96.68
C MET A 1 -35.88 0.25 95.57
N LYS A 2 -35.33 -0.60 94.76
CA LYS A 2 -34.24 -0.23 93.72
C LYS A 2 -34.97 -0.10 92.38
N LEU A 3 -34.96 1.08 91.77
CA LEU A 3 -35.39 1.34 90.40
C LEU A 3 -34.30 0.86 89.38
N LYS A 4 -34.66 -0.08 88.52
CA LYS A 4 -33.83 -0.49 87.39
C LYS A 4 -34.08 0.54 86.25
N LYS A 5 -32.91 1.17 85.80
CA LYS A 5 -32.87 1.96 84.59
C LYS A 5 -32.71 1.00 83.37
N TRP A 6 -33.64 1.13 82.42
CA TRP A 6 -33.55 0.51 81.10
C TRP A 6 -32.61 1.35 80.19
N MET A 7 -31.52 0.77 79.72
CA MET A 7 -30.68 1.36 78.63
C MET A 7 -31.19 0.84 77.32
N ILE A 8 -31.56 1.72 76.43
CA ILE A 8 -31.85 1.46 75.01
C ILE A 8 -30.52 1.55 74.26
N PRO A 9 -30.10 0.56 73.44
CA PRO A 9 -28.91 0.68 72.62
C PRO A 9 -29.19 1.58 71.43
N LEU A 10 -28.47 2.66 71.28
CA LEU A 10 -28.43 3.53 70.11
C LEU A 10 -27.60 2.80 69.03
N THR A 11 -28.28 2.24 68.00
CA THR A 11 -27.62 1.73 66.80
C THR A 11 -27.20 2.91 65.94
N ALA A 12 -25.89 3.22 65.93
CA ALA A 12 -25.34 4.17 64.99
C ALA A 12 -25.21 3.48 63.61
N THR A 13 -26.07 3.89 62.66
CA THR A 13 -25.90 3.62 61.23
C THR A 13 -24.76 4.50 60.73
N LEU A 14 -23.59 3.88 60.49
CA LEU A 14 -22.52 4.51 59.74
C LEU A 14 -22.99 4.63 58.27
N PRO A 15 -22.80 5.77 57.61
CA PRO A 15 -23.04 5.86 56.18
C PRO A 15 -21.98 4.97 55.51
N VAL A 16 -22.44 4.04 54.65
CA VAL A 16 -21.59 3.36 53.66
C VAL A 16 -21.17 4.45 52.70
N ALA A 17 -19.98 5.00 52.92
CA ALA A 17 -19.32 5.79 51.89
C ALA A 17 -19.11 4.84 50.68
N ALA A 18 -19.75 5.15 49.56
CA ALA A 18 -19.41 4.55 48.29
C ALA A 18 -17.91 4.79 48.12
N MET A 19 -17.10 3.74 48.21
CA MET A 19 -15.69 3.77 47.81
C MET A 19 -15.73 4.11 46.33
N ALA A 20 -15.35 5.33 45.97
CA ALA A 20 -14.93 5.63 44.62
C ALA A 20 -13.83 4.65 44.26
N GLN A 21 -14.05 3.85 43.26
CA GLN A 21 -13.05 2.95 42.68
C GLN A 21 -11.78 3.76 42.42
N GLN A 22 -10.64 3.38 42.99
CA GLN A 22 -9.39 4.03 42.62
C GLN A 22 -9.11 3.65 41.16
N PRO A 23 -8.84 4.63 40.29
CA PRO A 23 -8.45 4.35 38.90
C PRO A 23 -7.29 3.37 38.87
N SER A 24 -7.27 2.46 37.92
CA SER A 24 -6.09 1.64 37.63
C SER A 24 -4.87 2.54 37.52
N GLU A 25 -3.74 2.14 38.11
CA GLU A 25 -2.47 2.90 38.00
C GLU A 25 -2.02 3.00 36.53
N ARG A 26 -2.41 2.03 35.68
CA ARG A 26 -2.15 1.99 34.22
C ARG A 26 -3.31 2.58 33.44
N PRO A 27 -3.03 3.42 32.42
CA PRO A 27 -4.08 4.06 31.64
C PRO A 27 -4.78 3.09 30.69
N ASN A 28 -6.01 3.40 30.32
CA ASN A 28 -6.65 2.85 29.15
C ASN A 28 -6.00 3.41 27.89
N ILE A 29 -5.94 2.61 26.84
CA ILE A 29 -5.31 2.96 25.58
C ILE A 29 -6.34 2.83 24.46
N MET A 30 -6.62 3.91 23.75
CA MET A 30 -7.50 3.91 22.60
C MET A 30 -6.76 4.43 21.36
N VAL A 31 -6.77 3.65 20.27
CA VAL A 31 -6.26 4.06 18.98
C VAL A 31 -7.44 4.18 18.02
N ILE A 32 -7.65 5.38 17.48
CA ILE A 32 -8.66 5.66 16.47
C ILE A 32 -7.94 5.85 15.14
N LEU A 33 -8.19 4.94 14.20
CA LEU A 33 -7.60 4.98 12.87
C LEU A 33 -8.69 5.18 11.82
N VAL A 34 -8.48 6.16 10.93
CA VAL A 34 -9.34 6.39 9.77
C VAL A 34 -8.63 5.95 8.49
N ASP A 35 -9.37 5.74 7.42
CA ASP A 35 -8.92 5.15 6.16
C ASP A 35 -8.95 6.17 5.03
N ASP A 36 -7.82 6.46 4.41
CA ASP A 36 -7.68 7.41 3.28
C ASP A 36 -7.95 8.89 3.59
N MET A 37 -7.91 9.33 4.85
CA MET A 37 -8.10 10.75 5.19
C MET A 37 -6.91 11.60 4.75
N GLY A 38 -7.18 12.73 4.09
CA GLY A 38 -6.18 13.71 3.71
C GLY A 38 -5.53 14.41 4.91
N TYR A 39 -4.27 14.79 4.76
CA TYR A 39 -3.50 15.45 5.85
C TYR A 39 -4.14 16.73 6.36
N SER A 40 -4.80 17.49 5.49
CA SER A 40 -5.40 18.78 5.83
C SER A 40 -6.92 18.75 5.98
N ASP A 41 -7.56 17.57 6.09
CA ASP A 41 -9.02 17.49 6.18
C ASP A 41 -9.58 18.02 7.49
N LEU A 42 -8.87 17.87 8.60
CA LEU A 42 -9.33 18.32 9.91
C LEU A 42 -9.20 19.84 10.08
N GLY A 43 -10.16 20.48 10.77
CA GLY A 43 -10.13 21.92 11.07
C GLY A 43 -8.85 22.34 11.77
N CYS A 44 -8.38 21.59 12.77
CA CYS A 44 -7.14 21.83 13.50
C CYS A 44 -5.86 21.61 12.66
N PHE A 45 -5.98 21.07 11.45
CA PHE A 45 -4.91 20.97 10.43
C PHE A 45 -5.17 21.88 9.23
N GLY A 46 -6.16 22.77 9.26
CA GLY A 46 -6.43 23.79 8.24
C GLY A 46 -7.59 23.46 7.30
N GLY A 47 -8.29 22.34 7.50
CA GLY A 47 -9.48 21.95 6.75
C GLY A 47 -10.65 22.91 6.95
N GLU A 48 -11.60 22.90 6.00
CA GLU A 48 -12.90 23.57 6.10
C GLU A 48 -13.96 22.60 6.59
N ILE A 49 -13.67 21.30 6.64
CA ILE A 49 -14.60 20.26 7.09
C ILE A 49 -14.92 20.49 8.58
N HIS A 50 -16.16 20.32 8.94
CA HIS A 50 -16.66 20.52 10.30
C HIS A 50 -16.20 19.38 11.21
N THR A 51 -15.13 19.60 12.00
CA THR A 51 -14.54 18.58 12.89
C THR A 51 -14.35 19.10 14.32
N PRO A 52 -15.41 19.62 14.98
CA PRO A 52 -15.30 20.30 16.27
C PRO A 52 -14.82 19.41 17.42
N ASN A 53 -15.11 18.10 17.37
CA ASN A 53 -14.71 17.16 18.41
C ASN A 53 -13.22 16.83 18.34
N LEU A 54 -12.68 16.59 17.14
CA LEU A 54 -11.27 16.39 16.88
C LEU A 54 -10.46 17.66 17.08
N ASP A 55 -11.01 18.83 16.70
CA ASP A 55 -10.40 20.13 16.98
C ASP A 55 -10.29 20.37 18.49
N LYS A 56 -11.35 20.03 19.25
CA LYS A 56 -11.34 20.11 20.71
C LYS A 56 -10.36 19.11 21.35
N MET A 57 -10.25 17.92 20.77
CA MET A 57 -9.25 16.93 21.17
C MET A 57 -7.82 17.48 20.96
N ALA A 58 -7.57 18.16 19.85
CA ALA A 58 -6.29 18.79 19.53
C ALA A 58 -5.97 19.97 20.48
N GLU A 59 -6.97 20.77 20.85
CA GLU A 59 -6.80 21.86 21.85
C GLU A 59 -6.41 21.33 23.23
N ASN A 60 -6.99 20.20 23.64
CA ASN A 60 -6.75 19.59 24.94
C ASN A 60 -5.58 18.61 24.96
N GLY A 61 -5.06 18.26 23.80
CA GLY A 61 -3.95 17.35 23.55
C GLY A 61 -2.77 18.00 22.85
N VAL A 62 -2.13 17.22 21.96
CA VAL A 62 -1.02 17.66 21.10
C VAL A 62 -1.26 17.19 19.66
N ARG A 63 -0.78 17.97 18.69
CA ARG A 63 -0.81 17.63 17.26
C ARG A 63 0.59 17.27 16.78
N PHE A 64 0.69 16.27 15.89
CA PHE A 64 1.96 15.90 15.27
C PHE A 64 1.93 16.27 13.79
N THR A 65 2.92 17.03 13.34
CA THR A 65 3.02 17.43 11.91
C THR A 65 3.79 16.42 11.07
N GLN A 66 4.48 15.49 11.68
CA GLN A 66 5.30 14.48 11.02
C GLN A 66 5.05 13.10 11.66
N PHE A 67 3.81 12.65 11.64
CA PHE A 67 3.43 11.30 12.05
C PHE A 67 3.30 10.45 10.79
N PHE A 68 4.23 9.52 10.59
CA PHE A 68 4.35 8.77 9.36
C PHE A 68 3.64 7.41 9.43
N ASN A 69 3.13 7.00 8.29
CA ASN A 69 2.53 5.72 7.98
C ASN A 69 3.37 5.00 6.90
N CYS A 70 2.91 3.85 6.37
CA CYS A 70 3.59 3.10 5.32
C CYS A 70 3.07 3.39 3.90
N GLY A 71 2.27 4.44 3.72
CA GLY A 71 1.71 4.86 2.43
C GLY A 71 0.52 4.04 1.94
N ARG A 72 0.16 2.94 2.61
CA ARG A 72 -0.93 2.05 2.21
C ARG A 72 -1.56 1.36 3.43
N SER A 73 -2.85 1.01 3.33
CA SER A 73 -3.68 0.54 4.44
C SER A 73 -3.13 -0.72 5.14
N CYS A 74 -2.99 -1.89 4.44
CA CYS A 74 -2.47 -3.11 5.07
C CYS A 74 -1.08 -2.91 5.70
N PRO A 75 -0.09 -2.34 4.98
CA PRO A 75 1.24 -2.11 5.54
C PRO A 75 1.22 -1.24 6.80
N SER A 76 0.43 -0.18 6.79
CA SER A 76 0.32 0.75 7.91
C SER A 76 -0.33 0.10 9.14
N ARG A 77 -1.44 -0.63 8.93
CA ARG A 77 -2.13 -1.35 10.02
C ARG A 77 -1.23 -2.43 10.62
N ALA A 78 -0.44 -3.14 9.81
CA ALA A 78 0.55 -4.10 10.30
C ALA A 78 1.62 -3.42 11.16
N SER A 79 2.20 -2.34 10.66
CA SER A 79 3.23 -1.57 11.38
C SER A 79 2.71 -1.00 12.70
N LEU A 80 1.47 -0.48 12.71
CA LEU A 80 0.82 0.03 13.90
C LEU A 80 0.61 -1.08 14.94
N MET A 81 0.10 -2.26 14.51
CA MET A 81 -0.24 -3.37 15.40
C MET A 81 0.98 -4.11 15.95
N THR A 82 2.13 -4.08 15.26
CA THR A 82 3.28 -4.92 15.61
C THR A 82 4.53 -4.16 16.04
N GLY A 83 4.62 -2.85 15.73
CA GLY A 83 5.85 -2.07 15.93
C GLY A 83 6.98 -2.46 14.98
N MET A 84 6.66 -3.12 13.88
CA MET A 84 7.60 -3.56 12.84
C MET A 84 7.33 -2.83 11.53
N TYR A 85 8.31 -2.79 10.63
CA TYR A 85 7.97 -2.47 9.24
C TYR A 85 7.08 -3.58 8.65
N ALA A 86 6.19 -3.19 7.75
CA ALA A 86 5.20 -4.10 7.19
C ALA A 86 5.83 -5.37 6.57
N GLN A 87 6.99 -5.22 5.94
CA GLN A 87 7.74 -6.31 5.33
C GLN A 87 8.24 -7.33 6.35
N GLN A 88 8.73 -6.87 7.52
CA GLN A 88 9.09 -7.73 8.64
C GLN A 88 7.88 -8.51 9.16
N ALA A 89 6.73 -7.86 9.21
CA ALA A 89 5.47 -8.47 9.64
C ALA A 89 4.82 -9.39 8.58
N GLY A 90 5.48 -9.61 7.44
CA GLY A 90 5.00 -10.48 6.35
C GLY A 90 4.05 -9.81 5.37
N ILE A 91 3.80 -8.51 5.48
CA ILE A 91 2.90 -7.75 4.61
C ILE A 91 3.70 -7.13 3.45
N ASN A 92 3.97 -7.94 2.43
CA ASN A 92 4.69 -7.52 1.23
C ASN A 92 3.77 -6.98 0.10
N GLY A 93 2.47 -6.85 0.35
CA GLY A 93 1.48 -6.41 -0.62
C GLY A 93 0.09 -6.32 -0.03
N MET A 94 -0.92 -6.13 -0.87
CA MET A 94 -2.32 -6.05 -0.45
C MET A 94 -2.94 -7.46 -0.37
N GLY A 95 -3.91 -7.64 0.54
CA GLY A 95 -4.66 -8.89 0.66
C GLY A 95 -3.84 -10.08 1.15
N VAL A 96 -2.78 -9.86 1.93
CA VAL A 96 -1.96 -10.90 2.58
C VAL A 96 -2.19 -10.90 4.09
N SER A 97 -1.93 -12.04 4.72
CA SER A 97 -2.08 -12.17 6.18
C SER A 97 -0.86 -11.70 6.93
N LEU A 98 -1.09 -11.13 8.10
CA LEU A 98 -0.05 -10.85 9.08
C LEU A 98 0.66 -12.16 9.48
N SER A 99 1.99 -12.14 9.57
CA SER A 99 2.78 -13.31 9.98
C SER A 99 2.39 -13.78 11.39
N GLN A 100 2.47 -15.09 11.60
CA GLN A 100 2.31 -15.71 12.91
C GLN A 100 3.57 -15.58 13.79
N ASP A 101 4.70 -15.14 13.21
CA ASP A 101 5.97 -14.95 13.91
C ASP A 101 6.12 -13.51 14.45
N CYS A 102 5.09 -12.66 14.30
CA CYS A 102 5.00 -11.37 14.97
C CYS A 102 3.83 -11.34 15.96
N VAL A 103 4.03 -10.68 17.07
CA VAL A 103 3.01 -10.45 18.09
C VAL A 103 2.35 -9.08 17.88
N THR A 104 1.06 -8.99 18.17
CA THR A 104 0.29 -7.75 18.06
C THR A 104 0.14 -7.05 19.41
N ILE A 105 -0.17 -5.74 19.39
CA ILE A 105 -0.47 -4.98 20.61
C ILE A 105 -1.50 -5.70 21.51
N PRO A 106 -2.69 -6.12 21.01
CA PRO A 106 -3.66 -6.79 21.88
C PRO A 106 -3.19 -8.14 22.42
N GLU A 107 -2.36 -8.91 21.67
CA GLU A 107 -1.79 -10.16 22.18
C GLU A 107 -0.92 -9.90 23.42
N VAL A 108 -0.05 -8.89 23.41
CA VAL A 108 0.82 -8.57 24.54
C VAL A 108 0.06 -7.90 25.67
N LEU A 109 -0.80 -6.93 25.37
CA LEU A 109 -1.55 -6.22 26.39
C LEU A 109 -2.53 -7.11 27.15
N ARG A 110 -3.11 -8.11 26.48
CA ARG A 110 -3.98 -9.10 27.12
C ARG A 110 -3.22 -9.93 28.17
N GLU A 111 -1.98 -10.34 27.88
CA GLU A 111 -1.12 -11.00 28.88
C GLU A 111 -0.75 -10.06 30.02
N ALA A 112 -0.66 -8.76 29.76
CA ALA A 112 -0.46 -7.73 30.77
C ALA A 112 -1.74 -7.39 31.57
N GLY A 113 -2.86 -8.07 31.32
CA GLY A 113 -4.11 -7.91 32.06
C GLY A 113 -5.04 -6.81 31.55
N TYR A 114 -4.84 -6.32 30.32
CA TYR A 114 -5.80 -5.44 29.66
C TYR A 114 -6.94 -6.23 29.06
N ARG A 115 -8.15 -5.65 29.07
CA ARG A 115 -9.25 -6.06 28.19
C ARG A 115 -8.95 -5.52 26.79
N THR A 116 -9.31 -6.27 25.78
CA THR A 116 -8.94 -5.88 24.39
C THR A 116 -10.14 -5.98 23.46
N ALA A 117 -10.43 -4.91 22.74
CA ALA A 117 -11.50 -4.91 21.74
C ALA A 117 -11.14 -4.12 20.49
N MET A 118 -11.77 -4.51 19.39
CA MET A 118 -11.66 -3.84 18.11
C MET A 118 -13.04 -3.61 17.50
N THR A 119 -13.21 -2.43 16.88
CA THR A 119 -14.38 -2.15 16.03
C THR A 119 -13.90 -1.64 14.66
N GLY A 120 -14.57 -2.10 13.59
CA GLY A 120 -14.31 -1.68 12.23
C GLY A 120 -13.33 -2.53 11.44
N LYS A 121 -12.54 -1.90 10.58
CA LYS A 121 -11.74 -2.53 9.54
C LYS A 121 -10.46 -3.19 10.05
N TRP A 122 -10.32 -4.50 9.80
CA TRP A 122 -9.10 -5.27 10.11
C TRP A 122 -8.03 -5.16 9.02
N HIS A 123 -8.31 -5.70 7.83
CA HIS A 123 -7.45 -5.68 6.63
C HIS A 123 -6.06 -6.30 6.80
N LEU A 124 -5.87 -7.22 7.74
CA LEU A 124 -4.61 -7.96 7.97
C LEU A 124 -4.77 -9.49 7.80
N SER A 125 -5.76 -9.88 7.00
CA SER A 125 -6.05 -11.26 6.64
C SER A 125 -5.96 -11.46 5.14
N LEU A 126 -5.63 -12.69 4.73
CA LEU A 126 -5.53 -13.08 3.33
C LEU A 126 -6.90 -12.99 2.65
N THR A 127 -7.02 -12.12 1.65
CA THR A 127 -8.23 -11.99 0.84
C THR A 127 -8.00 -12.61 -0.55
N ARG A 128 -8.95 -13.40 -1.03
CA ARG A 128 -8.87 -14.07 -2.33
C ARG A 128 -10.22 -14.03 -3.02
N ALA A 129 -10.20 -13.74 -4.32
CA ALA A 129 -11.35 -13.96 -5.19
C ALA A 129 -11.77 -15.44 -5.18
N ILE A 130 -13.05 -15.70 -5.41
CA ILE A 130 -13.60 -17.04 -5.55
C ILE A 130 -14.13 -17.25 -6.98
N GLY A 131 -13.96 -18.46 -7.51
CA GLY A 131 -14.58 -18.92 -8.76
C GLY A 131 -14.47 -17.95 -9.94
N SER A 132 -15.57 -17.82 -10.67
CA SER A 132 -15.74 -16.88 -11.77
C SER A 132 -16.05 -15.45 -11.27
N ARG A 133 -16.12 -14.48 -12.19
CA ARG A 133 -16.58 -13.12 -11.86
C ARG A 133 -18.02 -13.12 -11.34
N GLU A 134 -18.87 -13.96 -11.91
CA GLU A 134 -20.25 -14.12 -11.50
C GLU A 134 -20.37 -14.69 -10.07
N ASP A 135 -19.55 -15.70 -9.73
CA ASP A 135 -19.49 -16.24 -8.36
C ASP A 135 -19.01 -15.16 -7.37
N GLN A 136 -18.02 -14.37 -7.77
CA GLN A 136 -17.50 -13.27 -6.94
C GLN A 136 -18.57 -12.21 -6.66
N VAL A 137 -19.30 -11.77 -7.68
CA VAL A 137 -20.39 -10.79 -7.53
C VAL A 137 -21.51 -11.36 -6.65
N ALA A 138 -21.90 -12.61 -6.86
CA ALA A 138 -22.92 -13.26 -6.05
C ALA A 138 -22.49 -13.40 -4.59
N TRP A 139 -21.21 -13.64 -4.32
CA TRP A 139 -20.67 -13.69 -2.94
C TRP A 139 -20.63 -12.32 -2.28
N LEU A 140 -20.22 -11.28 -3.01
CA LEU A 140 -20.23 -9.90 -2.52
C LEU A 140 -21.64 -9.42 -2.18
N ALA A 141 -22.64 -9.84 -2.97
CA ALA A 141 -24.05 -9.47 -2.73
C ALA A 141 -24.68 -10.30 -1.60
N HIS A 142 -24.44 -11.61 -1.56
CA HIS A 142 -25.03 -12.53 -0.57
C HIS A 142 -24.04 -13.57 -0.09
N GLN A 143 -23.26 -13.25 0.92
CA GLN A 143 -22.25 -14.15 1.48
C GLN A 143 -22.81 -15.51 1.95
N ASN A 144 -24.07 -15.59 2.38
CA ASN A 144 -24.74 -16.81 2.82
C ASN A 144 -24.88 -17.85 1.69
N ASN A 145 -24.93 -17.43 0.42
CA ASN A 145 -25.09 -18.34 -0.72
C ASN A 145 -23.89 -19.26 -0.97
N PHE A 146 -22.82 -19.09 -0.21
CA PHE A 146 -21.57 -19.86 -0.34
C PHE A 146 -21.25 -20.72 0.90
N ASN A 147 -22.27 -21.33 1.51
CA ASN A 147 -22.13 -22.25 2.64
C ASN A 147 -21.33 -21.68 3.82
N ASN A 148 -21.55 -20.41 4.16
CA ASN A 148 -20.85 -19.70 5.23
C ASN A 148 -19.31 -19.75 5.10
N ARG A 149 -18.80 -19.73 3.88
CA ARG A 149 -17.36 -19.74 3.63
C ARG A 149 -16.70 -18.56 4.37
N PRO A 150 -15.64 -18.81 5.16
CA PRO A 150 -14.88 -17.74 5.80
C PRO A 150 -14.31 -16.74 4.78
N PHE A 151 -14.31 -15.45 5.13
CA PHE A 151 -13.79 -14.36 4.29
C PHE A 151 -12.28 -14.39 4.13
N ALA A 152 -11.58 -15.03 5.08
CA ALA A 152 -10.15 -15.26 5.12
C ALA A 152 -9.87 -16.46 6.05
N PRO A 153 -8.62 -16.98 6.16
CA PRO A 153 -8.28 -17.95 7.19
C PRO A 153 -8.63 -17.45 8.58
N ILE A 154 -9.45 -18.20 9.33
CA ILE A 154 -10.02 -17.78 10.63
C ILE A 154 -8.92 -17.49 11.65
N GLU A 155 -7.80 -18.21 11.62
CA GLU A 155 -6.64 -17.98 12.49
C GLU A 155 -6.00 -16.61 12.31
N THR A 156 -6.39 -15.87 11.27
CA THR A 156 -5.92 -14.51 10.99
C THR A 156 -6.90 -13.42 11.42
N TYR A 157 -8.08 -13.81 11.93
CA TYR A 157 -9.10 -12.87 12.38
C TYR A 157 -8.65 -12.13 13.66
N PRO A 158 -9.18 -10.94 13.96
CA PRO A 158 -8.79 -10.14 15.12
C PRO A 158 -8.83 -10.87 16.45
N CYS A 159 -9.89 -11.69 16.69
CA CYS A 159 -10.03 -12.46 17.93
C CYS A 159 -8.93 -13.52 18.09
N ASN A 160 -8.37 -14.05 17.00
CA ASN A 160 -7.23 -14.96 17.01
C ASN A 160 -5.87 -14.25 17.05
N ARG A 161 -5.89 -12.90 16.97
CA ARG A 161 -4.74 -12.01 17.05
C ARG A 161 -4.84 -11.08 18.27
N GLY A 162 -5.47 -11.58 19.36
CA GLY A 162 -5.41 -10.96 20.68
C GLY A 162 -6.61 -10.14 21.11
N PHE A 163 -7.56 -9.81 20.25
CA PHE A 163 -8.77 -9.12 20.65
C PHE A 163 -9.77 -10.10 21.29
N GLU A 164 -10.35 -9.73 22.42
CA GLU A 164 -11.42 -10.50 23.08
C GLU A 164 -12.76 -10.31 22.36
N GLU A 165 -12.99 -9.09 21.84
CA GLU A 165 -14.18 -8.72 21.10
C GLU A 165 -13.84 -7.97 19.82
N HIS A 166 -14.45 -8.38 18.71
CA HIS A 166 -14.34 -7.71 17.42
C HIS A 166 -15.71 -7.58 16.73
N TRP A 167 -16.05 -6.36 16.34
CA TRP A 167 -17.20 -6.03 15.49
C TRP A 167 -16.71 -5.24 14.29
N GLY A 168 -16.77 -5.78 13.08
CA GLY A 168 -16.30 -5.06 11.92
C GLY A 168 -16.05 -5.92 10.69
N THR A 169 -15.23 -5.42 9.78
CA THR A 169 -14.99 -6.04 8.48
C THR A 169 -13.59 -6.65 8.38
N ILE A 170 -13.52 -7.82 7.74
CA ILE A 170 -12.23 -8.50 7.49
C ILE A 170 -11.55 -7.93 6.26
N TRP A 171 -12.30 -7.62 5.19
CA TRP A 171 -11.74 -7.09 3.95
C TRP A 171 -11.48 -5.58 4.01
N GLY A 172 -10.62 -5.13 3.11
CA GLY A 172 -10.15 -3.74 3.09
C GLY A 172 -11.07 -2.76 2.37
N VAL A 173 -11.88 -3.26 1.45
CA VAL A 173 -12.83 -2.44 0.67
C VAL A 173 -14.23 -2.98 0.91
N VAL A 174 -15.11 -2.12 1.37
CA VAL A 174 -16.51 -2.47 1.66
C VAL A 174 -17.41 -1.29 1.35
N ASP A 175 -18.65 -1.58 1.00
CA ASP A 175 -19.73 -0.60 0.94
C ASP A 175 -20.07 -0.09 2.34
N HIS A 176 -20.38 1.19 2.51
CA HIS A 176 -20.67 1.76 3.83
C HIS A 176 -22.10 1.55 4.30
N PHE A 177 -23.03 1.26 3.37
CA PHE A 177 -24.44 0.95 3.69
C PHE A 177 -24.75 -0.54 3.57
N ASP A 178 -23.99 -1.25 2.72
CA ASP A 178 -24.18 -2.68 2.45
C ASP A 178 -22.84 -3.44 2.55
N PRO A 179 -22.26 -3.54 3.76
CA PRO A 179 -20.90 -4.05 3.92
C PRO A 179 -20.80 -5.54 3.68
N PHE A 180 -19.82 -5.92 2.86
CA PHE A 180 -19.34 -7.30 2.75
C PHE A 180 -18.34 -7.62 3.86
N SER A 181 -18.23 -8.89 4.24
CA SER A 181 -17.30 -9.39 5.27
C SER A 181 -17.48 -8.82 6.68
N LEU A 182 -18.68 -8.35 7.01
CA LEU A 182 -19.01 -7.92 8.36
C LEU A 182 -19.10 -9.13 9.28
N ILE A 183 -18.44 -9.07 10.43
CA ILE A 183 -18.38 -10.17 11.41
C ILE A 183 -18.52 -9.67 12.85
N HIS A 184 -18.93 -10.57 13.72
CA HIS A 184 -18.73 -10.50 15.17
C HIS A 184 -17.82 -11.65 15.58
N ASN A 185 -16.62 -11.35 16.04
CA ASN A 185 -15.57 -12.32 16.38
C ASN A 185 -15.21 -13.21 15.18
N GLU A 186 -15.66 -14.47 15.17
CA GLU A 186 -15.46 -15.41 14.05
C GLU A 186 -16.73 -15.59 13.21
N GLU A 187 -17.86 -15.08 13.67
CA GLU A 187 -19.16 -15.32 13.05
C GLU A 187 -19.53 -14.21 12.06
N ALA A 188 -19.88 -14.62 10.85
CA ALA A 188 -20.37 -13.70 9.84
C ALA A 188 -21.72 -13.09 10.23
N ILE A 189 -21.86 -11.79 10.09
CA ILE A 189 -23.15 -11.12 10.17
C ILE A 189 -23.77 -11.18 8.79
N TYR A 190 -24.90 -11.90 8.70
CA TYR A 190 -25.58 -12.07 7.43
C TYR A 190 -26.16 -10.76 6.90
N GLN A 191 -25.99 -10.50 5.62
CA GLN A 191 -26.48 -9.29 4.98
C GLN A 191 -27.98 -9.07 5.15
N ASP A 192 -28.80 -10.15 5.13
CA ASP A 192 -30.23 -10.08 5.39
C ASP A 192 -30.61 -9.61 6.81
N SER A 193 -29.67 -9.63 7.75
CA SER A 193 -29.86 -9.13 9.13
C SER A 193 -29.35 -7.71 9.33
N ILE A 194 -28.76 -7.10 8.32
CA ILE A 194 -28.27 -5.71 8.37
C ILE A 194 -29.50 -4.78 8.23
N PRO A 195 -29.71 -3.83 9.16
CA PRO A 195 -30.82 -2.87 9.06
C PRO A 195 -30.80 -2.06 7.75
N GLU A 196 -31.95 -1.60 7.30
CA GLU A 196 -32.06 -0.74 6.10
C GLU A 196 -31.37 0.62 6.28
N ASP A 197 -31.31 1.12 7.50
CA ASP A 197 -30.66 2.38 7.89
C ASP A 197 -29.20 2.20 8.33
N PHE A 198 -28.60 1.04 8.05
CA PHE A 198 -27.20 0.76 8.40
C PHE A 198 -26.25 1.76 7.74
N TYR A 199 -25.33 2.29 8.54
CA TYR A 199 -24.20 3.07 8.06
C TYR A 199 -22.93 2.69 8.85
N SER A 200 -21.87 2.26 8.17
CA SER A 200 -20.70 1.64 8.81
C SER A 200 -20.02 2.52 9.86
N THR A 201 -19.96 3.85 9.65
CA THR A 201 -19.40 4.80 10.62
C THR A 201 -20.19 4.84 11.91
N ASP A 202 -21.53 4.86 11.81
CA ASP A 202 -22.40 4.80 12.99
C ASP A 202 -22.30 3.45 13.70
N PHE A 203 -22.34 2.35 12.95
CA PHE A 203 -22.18 1.00 13.50
C PHE A 203 -20.89 0.84 14.30
N ILE A 204 -19.75 1.28 13.74
CA ILE A 204 -18.44 1.23 14.42
C ILE A 204 -18.48 2.04 15.71
N THR A 205 -19.07 3.24 15.66
CA THR A 205 -19.23 4.12 16.82
C THR A 205 -20.10 3.49 17.90
N GLU A 206 -21.26 2.93 17.53
CA GLU A 206 -22.18 2.29 18.46
C GLU A 206 -21.59 1.06 19.11
N LYS A 207 -20.95 0.20 18.33
CA LYS A 207 -20.26 -0.97 18.89
C LYS A 207 -19.11 -0.60 19.81
N THR A 208 -18.40 0.49 19.52
CA THR A 208 -17.39 1.05 20.44
C THR A 208 -18.03 1.50 21.75
N ILE A 209 -19.16 2.20 21.70
CA ILE A 209 -19.90 2.67 22.87
C ILE A 209 -20.42 1.49 23.70
N ASP A 210 -21.00 0.46 23.07
CA ASP A 210 -21.48 -0.76 23.73
C ASP A 210 -20.34 -1.45 24.50
N LEU A 211 -19.16 -1.60 23.86
CA LEU A 211 -17.98 -2.21 24.48
C LEU A 211 -17.41 -1.36 25.63
N LEU A 212 -17.42 -0.04 25.51
CA LEU A 212 -17.02 0.86 26.60
C LEU A 212 -17.94 0.77 27.80
N ASP A 213 -19.26 0.57 27.60
CA ASP A 213 -20.18 0.30 28.69
C ASP A 213 -19.84 -0.99 29.46
N ASP A 214 -19.39 -2.03 28.76
CA ASP A 214 -19.00 -3.28 29.39
C ASP A 214 -17.63 -3.18 30.08
N PHE A 215 -16.69 -2.47 29.51
CA PHE A 215 -15.36 -2.26 30.11
C PHE A 215 -15.40 -1.35 31.32
N GLY A 216 -16.21 -0.29 31.30
CA GLY A 216 -16.38 0.60 32.45
C GLY A 216 -16.99 -0.06 33.71
N LYS A 217 -17.51 -1.29 33.60
CA LYS A 217 -17.99 -2.09 34.75
C LYS A 217 -16.87 -2.91 35.42
N GLN A 218 -15.65 -2.84 34.92
CA GLN A 218 -14.53 -3.69 35.34
C GLN A 218 -13.35 -2.83 35.81
N GLU A 219 -12.52 -3.38 36.69
CA GLU A 219 -11.34 -2.68 37.22
C GLU A 219 -10.11 -2.75 36.29
N ALA A 220 -10.10 -3.69 35.32
CA ALA A 220 -8.98 -3.86 34.39
C ALA A 220 -8.92 -2.72 33.36
N PRO A 221 -7.73 -2.19 33.05
CA PRO A 221 -7.59 -1.24 31.96
C PRO A 221 -7.91 -1.90 30.61
N PHE A 222 -8.24 -1.10 29.60
CA PHE A 222 -8.57 -1.62 28.28
C PHE A 222 -7.67 -1.05 27.18
N PHE A 223 -7.51 -1.87 26.13
CA PHE A 223 -7.01 -1.46 24.82
C PHE A 223 -8.16 -1.53 23.81
N MET A 224 -8.49 -0.40 23.20
CA MET A 224 -9.55 -0.28 22.20
C MET A 224 -8.94 0.19 20.87
N TYR A 225 -9.15 -0.58 19.80
CA TYR A 225 -8.78 -0.20 18.44
C TYR A 225 -10.03 0.11 17.63
N VAL A 226 -10.29 1.39 17.37
CA VAL A 226 -11.43 1.88 16.59
C VAL A 226 -10.96 2.21 15.18
N ALA A 227 -11.30 1.36 14.21
CA ALA A 227 -10.78 1.43 12.85
C ALA A 227 -11.91 1.75 11.85
N TYR A 228 -12.16 3.04 11.65
CA TYR A 228 -13.17 3.49 10.70
C TYR A 228 -12.80 3.11 9.26
N ASN A 229 -13.81 2.74 8.46
CA ASN A 229 -13.67 2.56 7.01
C ASN A 229 -13.66 3.92 6.27
N ALA A 230 -14.32 4.94 6.83
CA ALA A 230 -14.39 6.28 6.28
C ALA A 230 -13.05 7.02 6.41
N PRO A 231 -12.70 7.91 5.46
CA PRO A 231 -13.43 8.25 4.24
C PRO A 231 -13.01 7.48 2.97
N HIS A 232 -12.60 6.20 3.09
CA HIS A 232 -12.24 5.36 1.93
C HIS A 232 -13.42 5.21 0.95
N TRP A 233 -13.13 5.16 -0.34
CA TRP A 233 -14.14 4.85 -1.35
C TRP A 233 -14.75 3.43 -1.17
N PRO A 234 -16.01 3.19 -1.63
CA PRO A 234 -16.91 4.11 -2.34
C PRO A 234 -17.30 5.30 -1.48
N LEU A 235 -17.43 6.48 -2.11
CA LEU A 235 -17.83 7.70 -1.40
C LEU A 235 -19.32 7.62 -1.03
N HIS A 236 -19.58 7.33 0.23
CA HIS A 236 -20.91 7.13 0.78
C HIS A 236 -21.09 7.90 2.08
N ALA A 237 -22.15 8.73 2.16
CA ALA A 237 -22.54 9.42 3.38
C ALA A 237 -24.05 9.63 3.43
N LYS A 238 -24.57 9.94 4.61
CA LYS A 238 -25.99 10.26 4.78
C LYS A 238 -26.31 11.59 4.10
N SER A 239 -27.47 11.69 3.46
CA SER A 239 -27.88 12.86 2.67
C SER A 239 -27.87 14.16 3.48
N GLU A 240 -28.26 14.10 4.76
CA GLU A 240 -28.23 15.24 5.67
C GLU A 240 -26.83 15.75 5.99
N ASP A 241 -25.82 14.86 5.97
CA ASP A 241 -24.42 15.24 6.17
C ASP A 241 -23.79 15.80 4.87
N ILE A 242 -24.14 15.23 3.71
CA ILE A 242 -23.72 15.75 2.40
C ILE A 242 -24.23 17.17 2.19
N ALA A 243 -25.52 17.42 2.52
CA ALA A 243 -26.16 18.72 2.33
C ALA A 243 -25.48 19.88 3.08
N LYS A 244 -24.66 19.60 4.10
CA LYS A 244 -23.84 20.62 4.80
C LYS A 244 -22.77 21.22 3.92
N TYR A 245 -22.36 20.52 2.85
CA TYR A 245 -21.24 20.87 1.99
C TYR A 245 -21.66 21.28 0.58
N ASP A 246 -22.98 21.39 0.31
CA ASP A 246 -23.51 21.79 -0.98
C ASP A 246 -22.88 23.10 -1.49
N GLY A 247 -22.24 23.03 -2.65
CA GLY A 247 -21.57 24.15 -3.31
C GLY A 247 -20.25 24.62 -2.70
N VAL A 248 -19.75 23.96 -1.63
CA VAL A 248 -18.49 24.37 -0.95
C VAL A 248 -17.28 24.18 -1.85
N TYR A 249 -17.33 23.23 -2.76
CA TYR A 249 -16.19 22.81 -3.60
C TYR A 249 -16.29 23.23 -5.07
N ASP A 250 -17.26 24.04 -5.44
CA ASP A 250 -17.50 24.51 -6.81
C ASP A 250 -16.33 25.31 -7.40
N GLU A 251 -15.53 25.97 -6.54
CA GLU A 251 -14.38 26.75 -6.97
C GLU A 251 -13.13 25.89 -7.25
N GLY A 252 -13.19 24.60 -6.97
CA GLY A 252 -12.20 23.59 -7.35
C GLY A 252 -11.01 23.43 -6.40
N TRP A 253 -10.21 22.43 -6.72
CA TRP A 253 -9.16 21.92 -5.83
C TRP A 253 -7.99 22.88 -5.64
N GLU A 254 -7.55 23.68 -6.64
CA GLU A 254 -6.45 24.62 -6.45
C GLU A 254 -6.83 25.72 -5.47
N LYS A 255 -8.08 26.21 -5.55
CA LYS A 255 -8.54 27.26 -4.64
C LYS A 255 -8.68 26.72 -3.22
N MET A 256 -9.28 25.57 -3.05
CA MET A 256 -9.39 24.92 -1.74
C MET A 256 -8.00 24.63 -1.15
N GLN A 257 -7.07 24.11 -1.96
CA GLN A 257 -5.69 23.86 -1.56
C GLN A 257 -5.01 25.13 -1.02
N GLN A 258 -5.14 26.28 -1.69
CA GLN A 258 -4.59 27.53 -1.24
C GLN A 258 -5.24 28.01 0.06
N GLN A 259 -6.56 27.90 0.19
CA GLN A 259 -7.29 28.29 1.38
C GLN A 259 -6.89 27.45 2.60
N ARG A 260 -6.74 26.12 2.42
CA ARG A 260 -6.25 25.22 3.46
C ARG A 260 -4.83 25.59 3.89
N TYR A 261 -3.95 25.83 2.93
CA TYR A 261 -2.58 26.24 3.22
C TYR A 261 -2.51 27.54 4.03
N ASP A 262 -3.30 28.54 3.66
CA ASP A 262 -3.36 29.83 4.38
C ASP A 262 -3.83 29.64 5.83
N ARG A 263 -4.80 28.74 6.06
CA ARG A 263 -5.24 28.39 7.43
C ARG A 263 -4.16 27.61 8.18
N MET A 264 -3.46 26.67 7.55
CA MET A 264 -2.35 25.92 8.16
C MET A 264 -1.23 26.85 8.62
N VAL A 265 -0.90 27.89 7.84
CA VAL A 265 0.08 28.91 8.22
C VAL A 265 -0.37 29.69 9.46
N LYS A 266 -1.65 30.10 9.51
CA LYS A 266 -2.22 30.79 10.67
C LYS A 266 -2.23 29.93 11.94
N LEU A 267 -2.47 28.61 11.78
CA LEU A 267 -2.47 27.64 12.88
C LEU A 267 -1.06 27.23 13.33
N GLY A 268 -0.01 27.61 12.58
CA GLY A 268 1.37 27.19 12.86
C GLY A 268 1.70 25.74 12.45
N ILE A 269 0.80 25.07 11.73
CA ILE A 269 1.01 23.72 11.16
C ILE A 269 2.01 23.79 10.01
N ALA A 270 1.92 24.80 9.14
CA ALA A 270 2.85 25.06 8.06
C ALA A 270 3.65 26.34 8.30
N ASN A 271 4.93 26.29 7.93
CA ASN A 271 5.78 27.47 7.88
C ASN A 271 6.23 27.70 6.43
N PRO A 272 5.87 28.81 5.76
CA PRO A 272 6.16 29.01 4.33
C PRO A 272 7.64 28.91 3.94
N LYS A 273 8.56 29.11 4.90
CA LYS A 273 10.01 28.99 4.67
C LYS A 273 10.52 27.54 4.73
N LYS A 274 9.76 26.65 5.39
CA LYS A 274 10.15 25.23 5.62
C LYS A 274 9.17 24.26 4.99
N THR A 275 7.94 24.68 4.83
CA THR A 275 6.82 23.88 4.32
C THR A 275 6.13 24.71 3.21
N PRO A 276 6.78 24.93 2.07
CA PRO A 276 6.14 25.63 0.95
C PRO A 276 4.92 24.86 0.47
N LEU A 277 3.93 25.54 -0.08
CA LEU A 277 2.81 24.85 -0.74
C LEU A 277 3.32 24.08 -1.95
N ALA A 278 3.09 22.78 -1.95
CA ALA A 278 3.43 21.95 -3.10
C ALA A 278 2.47 22.19 -4.28
N PRO A 279 2.91 21.99 -5.53
CA PRO A 279 2.01 22.02 -6.67
C PRO A 279 0.99 20.86 -6.56
N ASN A 280 -0.19 21.05 -7.19
CA ASN A 280 -1.14 19.97 -7.35
C ASN A 280 -0.62 18.99 -8.42
N GLU A 281 -0.27 17.77 -8.02
CA GLU A 281 0.36 16.76 -8.89
C GLU A 281 -0.68 15.93 -9.70
N SER A 282 -1.93 16.38 -9.77
CA SER A 282 -3.00 15.65 -10.51
C SER A 282 -2.76 15.51 -12.00
N GLY A 283 -1.90 16.38 -12.58
CA GLY A 283 -1.65 16.44 -14.01
C GLY A 283 -2.71 17.25 -14.79
N SER A 284 -3.73 17.77 -14.11
CA SER A 284 -4.79 18.61 -14.70
C SER A 284 -5.17 19.73 -13.75
N SER A 285 -5.71 20.83 -14.29
CA SER A 285 -6.27 21.92 -13.49
C SER A 285 -7.80 21.83 -13.45
N TRP A 286 -8.39 22.44 -12.42
CA TRP A 286 -9.86 22.55 -12.29
C TRP A 286 -10.50 23.20 -13.51
N GLU A 287 -9.84 24.18 -14.12
CA GLU A 287 -10.33 24.82 -15.33
C GLU A 287 -10.56 23.81 -16.47
N LYS A 288 -9.71 22.77 -16.57
CA LYS A 288 -9.76 21.71 -17.59
C LYS A 288 -10.60 20.51 -17.20
N GLU A 289 -11.09 20.46 -15.96
CA GLU A 289 -11.94 19.35 -15.50
C GLU A 289 -13.24 19.31 -16.34
N GLN A 290 -13.53 18.12 -16.90
CA GLN A 290 -14.66 17.90 -17.78
C GLN A 290 -15.99 17.79 -17.02
N ASN A 291 -15.94 17.18 -15.82
CA ASN A 291 -17.10 16.86 -15.00
C ASN A 291 -17.00 17.57 -13.64
N LYS A 292 -16.98 18.91 -13.68
CA LYS A 292 -16.80 19.73 -12.46
C LYS A 292 -17.83 19.45 -11.39
N GLU A 293 -19.11 19.35 -11.78
CA GLU A 293 -20.22 19.06 -10.87
C GLU A 293 -19.99 17.72 -10.14
N MET A 294 -19.84 16.61 -10.88
CA MET A 294 -19.56 15.31 -10.27
C MET A 294 -18.30 15.34 -9.39
N SER A 295 -17.27 16.06 -9.84
CA SER A 295 -16.01 16.15 -9.09
C SER A 295 -16.19 16.94 -7.80
N ALA A 296 -16.96 18.04 -7.79
CA ALA A 296 -17.29 18.79 -6.59
C ALA A 296 -18.13 17.94 -5.63
N ASN A 297 -19.17 17.27 -6.16
CA ASN A 297 -20.04 16.36 -5.38
C ASN A 297 -19.24 15.22 -4.73
N ASN A 298 -18.22 14.68 -5.41
CA ASN A 298 -17.33 13.68 -4.81
C ASN A 298 -16.61 14.23 -3.57
N MET A 299 -16.15 15.48 -3.60
CA MET A 299 -15.49 16.11 -2.45
C MET A 299 -16.49 16.44 -1.33
N GLU A 300 -17.73 16.79 -1.67
CA GLU A 300 -18.81 17.01 -0.69
C GLU A 300 -19.10 15.74 0.11
N VAL A 301 -19.19 14.59 -0.58
CA VAL A 301 -19.39 13.30 0.09
C VAL A 301 -18.18 12.94 0.95
N HIS A 302 -16.94 13.13 0.44
CA HIS A 302 -15.74 12.92 1.23
C HIS A 302 -15.74 13.76 2.52
N ALA A 303 -16.11 15.03 2.42
CA ALA A 303 -16.21 15.93 3.58
C ALA A 303 -17.27 15.46 4.58
N ALA A 304 -18.44 15.02 4.09
CA ALA A 304 -19.50 14.45 4.90
C ALA A 304 -19.04 13.18 5.62
N MET A 305 -18.26 12.30 4.97
CA MET A 305 -17.71 11.09 5.60
C MET A 305 -16.77 11.45 6.76
N VAL A 306 -15.93 12.47 6.61
CA VAL A 306 -15.01 12.96 7.67
C VAL A 306 -15.80 13.59 8.81
N ASP A 307 -16.85 14.40 8.52
CA ASP A 307 -17.75 14.98 9.51
C ASP A 307 -18.47 13.87 10.33
N CYS A 308 -18.96 12.81 9.67
CA CYS A 308 -19.56 11.65 10.35
C CYS A 308 -18.58 10.96 11.32
N VAL A 309 -17.29 10.85 10.93
CA VAL A 309 -16.26 10.32 11.84
C VAL A 309 -16.08 11.23 13.06
N ASP A 310 -16.03 12.56 12.86
CA ASP A 310 -15.91 13.51 13.96
C ASP A 310 -17.11 13.41 14.94
N GLN A 311 -18.33 13.28 14.41
CA GLN A 311 -19.53 13.07 15.22
C GLN A 311 -19.40 11.78 16.05
N GLY A 312 -18.96 10.69 15.43
CA GLY A 312 -18.70 9.40 16.09
C GLY A 312 -17.66 9.53 17.21
N VAL A 313 -16.54 10.19 16.94
CA VAL A 313 -15.50 10.47 17.95
C VAL A 313 -16.08 11.27 19.11
N GLY A 314 -16.91 12.29 18.82
CA GLY A 314 -17.58 13.08 19.86
C GLY A 314 -18.45 12.21 20.79
N ARG A 315 -19.20 11.25 20.24
CA ARG A 315 -20.04 10.30 21.00
C ARG A 315 -19.16 9.37 21.86
N ILE A 316 -18.03 8.87 21.33
CA ILE A 316 -17.08 8.04 22.06
C ILE A 316 -16.45 8.82 23.22
N LEU A 317 -15.99 10.05 22.99
CA LEU A 317 -15.44 10.91 24.04
C LEU A 317 -16.46 11.21 25.14
N GLN A 318 -17.73 11.41 24.78
CA GLN A 318 -18.81 11.59 25.76
C GLN A 318 -19.03 10.31 26.56
N LYS A 319 -19.05 9.13 25.92
CA LYS A 319 -19.18 7.84 26.63
C LYS A 319 -18.05 7.63 27.63
N LEU A 320 -16.80 7.93 27.28
CA LEU A 320 -15.66 7.85 28.22
C LEU A 320 -15.87 8.74 29.45
N LYS A 321 -16.48 9.93 29.29
CA LYS A 321 -16.83 10.81 30.41
C LYS A 321 -17.95 10.21 31.26
N ASP A 322 -18.96 9.64 30.63
CA ASP A 322 -20.12 9.07 31.30
C ASP A 322 -19.77 7.87 32.19
N ILE A 323 -18.76 7.07 31.74
CA ILE A 323 -18.23 5.94 32.53
C ILE A 323 -17.08 6.34 33.47
N GLY A 324 -16.63 7.59 33.45
CA GLY A 324 -15.57 8.11 34.34
C GLY A 324 -14.14 7.80 33.92
N GLU A 325 -13.92 7.25 32.71
CA GLU A 325 -12.60 6.80 32.23
C GLU A 325 -11.90 7.82 31.31
N TYR A 326 -12.54 8.95 31.00
CA TYR A 326 -12.00 9.94 30.06
C TYR A 326 -10.62 10.47 30.46
N ASP A 327 -10.41 10.79 31.72
CA ASP A 327 -9.15 11.37 32.18
C ASP A 327 -8.00 10.35 32.19
N ASN A 328 -8.30 9.08 32.45
CA ASN A 328 -7.33 7.98 32.47
C ASN A 328 -7.19 7.25 31.13
N THR A 329 -7.76 7.76 30.05
CA THR A 329 -7.64 7.17 28.70
C THR A 329 -6.70 8.02 27.83
N ILE A 330 -5.63 7.39 27.33
CA ILE A 330 -4.85 7.97 26.24
C ILE A 330 -5.52 7.64 24.92
N ILE A 331 -5.77 8.66 24.09
CA ILE A 331 -6.40 8.53 22.78
C ILE A 331 -5.43 9.01 21.72
N ILE A 332 -5.11 8.14 20.77
CA ILE A 332 -4.28 8.41 19.59
C ILE A 332 -5.20 8.37 18.37
N PHE A 333 -5.39 9.49 17.69
CA PHE A 333 -6.14 9.59 16.44
C PHE A 333 -5.17 9.81 15.27
N THR A 334 -5.32 9.05 14.17
CA THR A 334 -4.52 9.23 12.95
C THR A 334 -5.17 8.52 11.75
N SER A 335 -4.59 8.69 10.54
CA SER A 335 -4.97 7.97 9.31
C SER A 335 -3.93 6.91 8.94
N ASP A 336 -4.35 5.87 8.23
CA ASP A 336 -3.47 4.78 7.80
C ASP A 336 -2.61 5.13 6.58
N ASN A 337 -3.03 6.08 5.75
CA ASN A 337 -2.25 6.67 4.64
C ASN A 337 -2.83 8.03 4.26
N GLY A 338 -2.22 8.72 3.31
CA GLY A 338 -2.79 9.91 2.70
C GLY A 338 -4.00 9.58 1.81
N ALA A 339 -4.74 10.60 1.39
CA ALA A 339 -5.95 10.46 0.58
C ALA A 339 -5.71 9.70 -0.73
N SER A 340 -6.73 8.98 -1.18
CA SER A 340 -6.67 8.11 -2.36
C SER A 340 -6.88 8.86 -3.67
N PRO A 341 -5.96 8.75 -4.63
CA PRO A 341 -6.13 9.27 -5.98
C PRO A 341 -6.88 8.31 -6.90
N GLU A 342 -7.25 7.15 -6.37
CA GLU A 342 -7.73 5.99 -7.13
C GLU A 342 -9.03 6.32 -7.86
N ASN A 343 -9.19 5.77 -9.06
CA ASN A 343 -10.41 5.71 -9.84
C ASN A 343 -10.32 4.45 -10.70
N TYR A 344 -10.89 3.36 -10.20
CA TYR A 344 -10.86 2.07 -10.86
C TYR A 344 -12.12 1.85 -11.70
N GLY A 345 -11.98 1.08 -12.78
CA GLY A 345 -13.12 0.65 -13.59
C GLY A 345 -13.96 -0.44 -12.90
N ILE A 346 -15.13 -0.72 -13.48
CA ILE A 346 -15.97 -1.85 -13.12
C ILE A 346 -15.20 -3.15 -13.38
N GLY A 347 -15.42 -4.17 -12.56
CA GLY A 347 -14.97 -5.55 -12.82
C GLY A 347 -13.81 -6.05 -11.97
N GLU A 348 -13.31 -5.26 -11.03
CA GLU A 348 -12.37 -5.78 -10.03
C GLU A 348 -13.10 -6.64 -8.98
N PHE A 349 -12.39 -7.57 -8.34
CA PHE A 349 -13.02 -8.60 -7.51
C PHE A 349 -13.65 -8.08 -6.21
N ASP A 350 -13.26 -6.90 -5.74
CA ASP A 350 -13.71 -6.27 -4.49
C ASP A 350 -14.66 -5.09 -4.69
N ARG A 351 -15.17 -4.89 -5.93
CA ARG A 351 -16.10 -3.80 -6.25
C ARG A 351 -17.44 -4.33 -6.72
N ASN A 352 -18.49 -3.90 -6.04
CA ASN A 352 -19.85 -4.28 -6.34
C ASN A 352 -20.35 -3.55 -7.58
N ASP A 353 -21.08 -4.27 -8.43
CA ASP A 353 -21.88 -3.71 -9.55
C ASP A 353 -23.38 -3.90 -9.33
N MET A 354 -23.75 -4.55 -8.19
CA MET A 354 -25.13 -4.68 -7.70
C MET A 354 -25.14 -4.62 -6.17
N THR A 355 -26.23 -4.09 -5.61
CA THR A 355 -26.53 -4.19 -4.18
C THR A 355 -27.02 -5.60 -3.82
N ARG A 356 -27.14 -5.90 -2.51
CA ARG A 356 -27.74 -7.18 -2.04
C ARG A 356 -29.15 -7.40 -2.54
N ASP A 357 -29.92 -6.33 -2.76
CA ASP A 357 -31.33 -6.38 -3.20
C ASP A 357 -31.44 -6.48 -4.74
N GLY A 358 -30.30 -6.57 -5.46
CA GLY A 358 -30.23 -6.71 -6.91
C GLY A 358 -30.36 -5.43 -7.69
N GLU A 359 -30.29 -4.27 -7.03
CA GLU A 359 -30.27 -2.96 -7.69
C GLU A 359 -28.88 -2.71 -8.30
N LYS A 360 -28.85 -2.06 -9.47
CA LYS A 360 -27.61 -1.78 -10.19
C LYS A 360 -26.87 -0.61 -9.55
N VAL A 361 -25.59 -0.82 -9.23
CA VAL A 361 -24.67 0.22 -8.78
C VAL A 361 -24.12 1.02 -9.95
N VAL A 362 -24.19 2.34 -9.88
CA VAL A 362 -23.70 3.29 -10.90
C VAL A 362 -22.31 3.77 -10.51
N HIS A 363 -21.30 3.41 -11.31
CA HIS A 363 -19.94 3.90 -11.13
C HIS A 363 -19.76 5.30 -11.72
N ASN A 364 -19.07 6.18 -10.98
CA ASN A 364 -18.89 7.59 -11.32
C ASN A 364 -20.24 8.30 -11.59
N ALA A 365 -21.18 8.15 -10.65
CA ALA A 365 -22.48 8.81 -10.71
C ALA A 365 -22.33 10.34 -10.60
N GLN A 366 -23.22 11.10 -11.24
CA GLN A 366 -23.23 12.57 -11.12
C GLN A 366 -23.56 13.01 -9.70
N GLU A 367 -24.49 12.30 -9.05
CA GLU A 367 -24.91 12.50 -7.65
C GLU A 367 -24.44 11.32 -6.82
N PRO A 368 -23.21 11.36 -6.25
CA PRO A 368 -22.67 10.30 -5.40
C PRO A 368 -23.25 10.33 -3.99
N GLY A 369 -22.98 9.29 -3.21
CA GLY A 369 -23.21 9.29 -1.77
C GLY A 369 -24.12 8.18 -1.26
N SER A 370 -24.93 7.54 -2.12
CA SER A 370 -25.80 6.42 -1.74
C SER A 370 -25.17 5.05 -2.05
N ASN A 371 -25.76 3.99 -1.50
CA ASN A 371 -25.41 2.59 -1.82
C ASN A 371 -25.63 2.20 -3.29
N LEU A 372 -26.35 3.01 -4.07
CA LEU A 372 -26.55 2.83 -5.52
C LEU A 372 -25.43 3.47 -6.36
N THR A 373 -24.43 4.07 -5.72
CA THR A 373 -23.34 4.78 -6.40
C THR A 373 -21.97 4.22 -5.98
N TYR A 374 -21.00 4.32 -6.87
CA TYR A 374 -19.63 3.91 -6.59
C TYR A 374 -18.67 4.96 -7.14
N ASN A 375 -18.35 5.95 -6.33
CA ASN A 375 -17.52 7.08 -6.70
C ASN A 375 -16.21 7.10 -5.92
N TYR A 376 -15.27 7.88 -6.43
CA TYR A 376 -13.90 8.04 -5.94
C TYR A 376 -13.58 9.53 -5.80
N LEU A 377 -12.65 9.85 -4.90
CA LEU A 377 -12.19 11.22 -4.70
C LEU A 377 -11.47 11.77 -5.94
N GLY A 378 -10.60 10.95 -6.54
CA GLY A 378 -9.83 11.32 -7.72
C GLY A 378 -8.58 12.14 -7.40
N ARG A 379 -7.68 12.27 -8.42
CA ARG A 379 -6.33 12.83 -8.23
C ARG A 379 -6.31 14.31 -7.82
N GLY A 380 -7.22 15.12 -8.40
CA GLY A 380 -7.26 16.56 -8.11
C GLY A 380 -7.52 16.86 -6.66
N TRP A 381 -8.57 16.25 -6.12
CA TRP A 381 -8.93 16.38 -4.72
C TRP A 381 -7.96 15.66 -3.78
N ALA A 382 -7.49 14.44 -4.14
CA ALA A 382 -6.51 13.74 -3.33
C ALA A 382 -5.23 14.58 -3.10
N ALA A 383 -4.73 15.27 -4.14
CA ALA A 383 -3.62 16.20 -4.00
C ALA A 383 -3.97 17.39 -3.10
N ALA A 384 -5.19 17.92 -3.23
CA ALA A 384 -5.62 19.10 -2.50
C ALA A 384 -5.85 18.80 -1.01
N VAL A 385 -6.46 17.68 -0.66
CA VAL A 385 -6.68 17.31 0.75
C VAL A 385 -5.38 16.88 1.45
N ASN A 386 -4.34 16.51 0.70
CA ASN A 386 -3.00 16.23 1.24
C ASN A 386 -2.12 17.47 1.40
N THR A 387 -2.67 18.68 1.20
CA THR A 387 -1.95 19.94 1.43
C THR A 387 -1.23 19.91 2.79
N PRO A 388 0.05 20.36 2.87
CA PRO A 388 0.83 21.09 1.86
C PRO A 388 1.76 20.19 1.04
N TYR A 389 1.58 18.87 1.10
CA TYR A 389 2.52 17.87 0.63
C TYR A 389 2.25 17.45 -0.82
N ARG A 390 3.28 16.87 -1.45
CA ARG A 390 3.19 16.32 -2.80
C ARG A 390 2.60 14.91 -2.74
N TYR A 391 1.86 14.58 -3.79
CA TYR A 391 1.28 13.26 -4.05
C TYR A 391 0.26 12.79 -2.99
N TRP A 392 0.07 11.47 -2.85
CA TRP A 392 -1.06 10.81 -2.25
C TRP A 392 -0.74 9.35 -1.88
N LYS A 393 -1.75 8.63 -1.40
CA LYS A 393 -1.73 7.20 -1.09
C LYS A 393 -0.87 6.40 -2.07
N ALA A 394 -0.12 5.44 -1.55
CA ALA A 394 0.83 4.55 -2.22
C ALA A 394 2.14 5.19 -2.69
N GLU A 395 2.30 6.49 -2.61
CA GLU A 395 3.58 7.15 -2.93
C GLU A 395 4.40 7.40 -1.66
N SER A 396 5.74 7.32 -1.77
CA SER A 396 6.66 7.52 -0.64
C SER A 396 6.99 8.99 -0.33
N PHE A 397 6.29 9.92 -1.00
CA PHE A 397 6.29 11.34 -0.68
C PHE A 397 5.36 11.64 0.50
N HIS A 398 5.54 12.78 1.17
CA HIS A 398 4.79 13.08 2.39
C HIS A 398 3.26 13.06 2.19
N GLY A 399 2.74 13.41 1.01
CA GLY A 399 1.29 13.30 0.76
C GLY A 399 0.75 11.86 0.83
N GLY A 400 1.61 10.85 0.63
CA GLY A 400 1.23 9.45 0.83
C GLY A 400 1.49 8.94 2.24
N ILE A 401 2.62 9.35 2.84
CA ILE A 401 3.12 8.75 4.08
C ILE A 401 2.96 9.58 5.34
N ALA A 402 2.56 10.86 5.27
CA ALA A 402 2.35 11.69 6.44
C ALA A 402 0.85 11.81 6.75
N SER A 403 0.46 11.47 7.97
CA SER A 403 -0.91 11.58 8.48
C SER A 403 -1.05 12.71 9.49
N ALA A 404 -2.21 13.38 9.52
CA ALA A 404 -2.60 14.16 10.67
C ALA A 404 -2.71 13.24 11.89
N ALA A 405 -2.09 13.63 13.00
CA ALA A 405 -2.21 12.85 14.24
C ALA A 405 -2.44 13.76 15.44
N ILE A 406 -3.33 13.32 16.31
CA ILE A 406 -3.71 13.99 17.55
C ILE A 406 -3.56 12.99 18.70
N VAL A 407 -2.94 13.42 19.79
CA VAL A 407 -2.88 12.62 21.03
C VAL A 407 -3.45 13.44 22.16
N GLN A 408 -4.40 12.85 22.88
CA GLN A 408 -5.00 13.42 24.08
C GLN A 408 -4.91 12.40 25.23
N TRP A 409 -4.50 12.89 26.40
CA TRP A 409 -4.48 12.12 27.65
C TRP A 409 -4.56 13.09 28.83
N PRO A 410 -5.76 13.41 29.33
CA PRO A 410 -5.95 14.45 30.33
C PRO A 410 -5.14 14.28 31.61
N ALA A 411 -5.03 13.07 32.15
CA ALA A 411 -4.30 12.78 33.39
C ALA A 411 -2.77 12.63 33.18
N GLY A 412 -2.30 12.14 32.01
CA GLY A 412 -0.90 11.74 31.84
C GLY A 412 -0.06 12.63 30.92
N LEU A 413 -0.67 13.40 30.03
CA LEU A 413 0.04 14.24 29.05
C LEU A 413 0.67 15.44 29.77
N LYS A 414 2.02 15.53 29.81
CA LYS A 414 2.77 16.63 30.40
C LYS A 414 3.21 17.67 29.37
N ALA A 415 3.19 17.35 28.09
CA ALA A 415 3.37 18.32 27.03
C ALA A 415 2.30 19.41 27.08
N LYS A 416 2.64 20.64 26.68
CA LYS A 416 1.70 21.77 26.73
C LYS A 416 0.48 21.47 25.86
N LYS A 417 -0.71 21.52 26.43
CA LYS A 417 -1.99 21.36 25.70
C LYS A 417 -2.07 22.34 24.53
N GLY A 418 -2.58 21.87 23.39
CA GLY A 418 -2.68 22.61 22.14
C GLY A 418 -1.35 22.79 21.40
N SER A 419 -0.22 22.27 21.92
CA SER A 419 1.07 22.40 21.25
C SER A 419 1.20 21.50 20.02
N ILE A 420 2.15 21.85 19.17
CA ILE A 420 2.49 21.13 17.94
C ILE A 420 3.85 20.47 18.14
N ILE A 421 3.93 19.18 17.86
CA ILE A 421 5.15 18.38 17.89
C ILE A 421 5.61 18.18 16.44
N HIS A 422 6.86 18.56 16.16
CA HIS A 422 7.46 18.46 14.83
C HIS A 422 8.48 17.32 14.71
N GLU A 423 8.62 16.51 15.77
CA GLU A 423 9.51 15.35 15.73
C GLU A 423 8.97 14.29 14.72
N PRO A 424 9.85 13.67 13.92
CA PRO A 424 9.42 12.63 12.98
C PRO A 424 9.05 11.34 13.73
N CYS A 425 7.76 11.06 13.84
CA CYS A 425 7.20 9.84 14.42
C CYS A 425 6.71 8.89 13.31
N HIS A 426 6.52 7.62 13.64
CA HIS A 426 6.01 6.63 12.71
C HIS A 426 5.02 5.70 13.42
N GLN A 427 4.13 5.05 12.69
CA GLN A 427 3.17 4.10 13.27
C GLN A 427 3.83 2.92 14.00
N ILE A 428 5.08 2.56 13.65
CA ILE A 428 5.86 1.56 14.41
C ILE A 428 6.09 1.97 15.87
N ASP A 429 5.96 3.25 16.21
CA ASP A 429 6.18 3.78 17.55
C ASP A 429 5.01 3.51 18.51
N VAL A 430 3.85 3.12 17.98
CA VAL A 430 2.64 2.87 18.78
C VAL A 430 2.84 1.65 19.70
N MET A 431 3.38 0.55 19.16
CA MET A 431 3.63 -0.67 19.94
C MET A 431 4.56 -0.42 21.14
N PRO A 432 5.80 0.11 21.00
CA PRO A 432 6.66 0.38 22.16
C PRO A 432 6.05 1.41 23.12
N THR A 433 5.20 2.32 22.65
CA THR A 433 4.45 3.23 23.51
C THR A 433 3.43 2.48 24.36
N CYS A 434 2.68 1.56 23.77
CA CYS A 434 1.72 0.72 24.48
C CYS A 434 2.41 -0.19 25.51
N LEU A 435 3.56 -0.74 25.17
CA LEU A 435 4.36 -1.56 26.10
C LEU A 435 4.81 -0.75 27.33
N GLU A 436 5.33 0.47 27.12
CA GLU A 436 5.73 1.37 28.21
C GLU A 436 4.53 1.76 29.09
N LEU A 437 3.38 2.11 28.50
CA LEU A 437 2.15 2.45 29.23
C LEU A 437 1.59 1.27 30.02
N ALA A 438 1.74 0.06 29.53
CA ALA A 438 1.29 -1.17 30.17
C ALA A 438 2.31 -1.78 31.15
N GLU A 439 3.49 -1.14 31.29
CA GLU A 439 4.59 -1.63 32.14
C GLU A 439 4.99 -3.07 31.79
N THR A 440 5.05 -3.39 30.49
CA THR A 440 5.39 -4.70 29.95
C THR A 440 6.46 -4.61 28.87
N THR A 441 6.90 -5.73 28.35
CA THR A 441 7.94 -5.82 27.31
C THR A 441 7.46 -6.68 26.14
N HIS A 442 8.07 -6.47 24.99
CA HIS A 442 7.88 -7.36 23.84
C HIS A 442 8.38 -8.77 24.19
N PRO A 443 7.59 -9.84 24.00
CA PRO A 443 8.01 -11.19 24.33
C PRO A 443 8.95 -11.77 23.27
N ASP A 444 10.00 -12.51 23.72
CA ASP A 444 10.86 -13.29 22.81
C ASP A 444 10.13 -14.52 22.25
N THR A 445 9.15 -15.04 23.02
CA THR A 445 8.34 -16.20 22.62
C THR A 445 6.87 -15.97 22.94
N TYR A 446 5.97 -16.38 22.04
CA TYR A 446 4.53 -16.31 22.26
C TYR A 446 3.84 -17.56 21.69
N LYS A 447 2.96 -18.20 22.47
CA LYS A 447 2.27 -19.46 22.10
C LYS A 447 3.22 -20.53 21.55
N GLY A 448 4.45 -20.62 22.11
CA GLY A 448 5.46 -21.62 21.75
C GLY A 448 6.21 -21.35 20.45
N ARG A 449 6.15 -20.13 19.92
CA ARG A 449 6.92 -19.68 18.74
C ARG A 449 7.87 -18.56 19.14
N ASP A 450 9.03 -18.53 18.51
CA ASP A 450 9.96 -17.39 18.62
C ASP A 450 9.37 -16.19 17.85
N MET A 451 9.35 -15.03 18.50
CA MET A 451 8.80 -13.81 17.91
C MET A 451 9.90 -12.95 17.28
N LEU A 452 9.58 -12.38 16.15
CA LEU A 452 10.45 -11.38 15.53
C LEU A 452 10.50 -10.12 16.41
N PRO A 453 11.65 -9.46 16.54
CA PRO A 453 11.79 -8.25 17.35
C PRO A 453 11.07 -7.06 16.69
N LEU A 454 10.80 -6.03 17.49
CA LEU A 454 10.38 -4.72 16.99
C LEU A 454 11.39 -4.19 15.96
N ALA A 455 10.96 -3.27 15.08
CA ALA A 455 11.88 -2.55 14.23
C ALA A 455 12.91 -1.78 15.08
N ASP A 456 14.19 -1.80 14.69
CA ASP A 456 15.26 -1.11 15.42
C ASP A 456 15.00 0.40 15.56
N GLU A 457 14.25 0.98 14.62
CA GLU A 457 13.84 2.38 14.59
C GLU A 457 12.60 2.68 15.44
N ALA A 458 11.87 1.67 15.91
CA ALA A 458 10.67 1.87 16.72
C ALA A 458 11.02 2.49 18.08
N ARG A 459 10.31 3.54 18.46
CA ARG A 459 10.60 4.30 19.71
C ARG A 459 9.30 4.65 20.43
N SER A 460 9.31 4.53 21.75
CA SER A 460 8.18 5.01 22.54
C SER A 460 7.97 6.52 22.35
N LEU A 461 6.73 6.95 22.21
CA LEU A 461 6.32 8.35 22.15
C LEU A 461 6.27 9.03 23.53
N MET A 462 6.44 8.29 24.61
CA MET A 462 6.33 8.81 25.98
C MET A 462 7.27 9.98 26.29
N PRO A 463 8.52 10.07 25.78
CA PRO A 463 9.32 11.28 25.91
C PRO A 463 8.63 12.52 25.33
N LEU A 464 7.97 12.41 24.18
CA LEU A 464 7.28 13.53 23.53
C LEU A 464 6.00 13.90 24.30
N PHE A 465 5.27 12.93 24.84
CA PHE A 465 4.12 13.16 25.72
C PHE A 465 4.53 13.86 27.03
N ASN A 466 5.77 13.63 27.47
CA ASN A 466 6.36 14.32 28.61
C ASN A 466 6.96 15.69 28.25
N GLY A 467 6.77 16.20 27.03
CA GLY A 467 7.30 17.50 26.57
C GLY A 467 8.80 17.51 26.32
N LYS A 468 9.43 16.34 26.18
CA LYS A 468 10.84 16.17 25.85
C LYS A 468 11.01 15.89 24.36
N LYS A 469 12.25 15.98 23.87
CA LYS A 469 12.64 15.53 22.52
C LYS A 469 13.40 14.22 22.61
N TRP A 470 13.48 13.49 21.52
CA TRP A 470 14.43 12.39 21.42
C TRP A 470 15.87 12.93 21.38
N SER A 471 16.80 12.24 22.00
CA SER A 471 18.22 12.63 22.07
C SER A 471 19.00 12.26 20.82
N GLU A 472 18.51 11.28 20.04
CA GLU A 472 19.23 10.70 18.91
C GLU A 472 18.58 11.06 17.59
N GLU A 473 19.41 11.18 16.56
CA GLU A 473 18.95 11.34 15.19
C GLU A 473 18.09 10.14 14.76
N ARG A 474 16.96 10.40 14.10
CA ARG A 474 16.05 9.36 13.66
C ARG A 474 16.34 8.94 12.23
N VAL A 475 16.35 7.63 12.01
CA VAL A 475 16.29 7.03 10.68
C VAL A 475 14.92 6.39 10.48
N LEU A 476 14.34 6.48 9.30
CA LEU A 476 13.08 5.83 8.92
C LEU A 476 13.15 5.38 7.47
N PHE A 477 12.49 4.27 7.17
CA PHE A 477 12.46 3.64 5.85
C PHE A 477 11.04 3.41 5.36
N TRP A 478 10.86 3.43 4.03
CA TRP A 478 9.60 3.13 3.36
C TRP A 478 9.85 2.34 2.10
N GLU A 479 8.96 1.40 1.85
CA GLU A 479 8.79 0.76 0.56
C GLU A 479 7.33 0.30 0.40
N HIS A 480 6.74 0.60 -0.75
CA HIS A 480 5.50 0.02 -1.20
C HIS A 480 5.44 0.04 -2.72
N GLU A 481 5.23 -1.14 -3.35
CA GLU A 481 5.10 -1.29 -4.80
C GLU A 481 6.20 -0.55 -5.60
N ASN A 482 7.45 -0.61 -5.14
CA ASN A 482 8.63 0.09 -5.66
C ASN A 482 8.67 1.61 -5.44
N GLY A 483 7.71 2.19 -4.73
CA GLY A 483 7.87 3.50 -4.11
C GLY A 483 8.80 3.39 -2.91
N LYS A 484 9.82 4.24 -2.80
CA LYS A 484 10.93 4.06 -1.85
C LYS A 484 11.27 5.35 -1.13
N ALA A 485 11.61 5.26 0.14
CA ALA A 485 12.23 6.39 0.82
C ALA A 485 13.10 5.93 1.99
N VAL A 486 14.10 6.75 2.30
CA VAL A 486 14.84 6.73 3.55
C VAL A 486 15.00 8.15 4.04
N ARG A 487 14.78 8.35 5.33
CA ARG A 487 15.02 9.62 6.00
C ARG A 487 16.03 9.43 7.10
N LYS A 488 17.08 10.27 7.13
CA LYS A 488 18.04 10.38 8.22
C LYS A 488 18.19 11.85 8.62
N GLY A 489 17.70 12.17 9.79
CA GLY A 489 17.68 13.54 10.28
C GLY A 489 17.00 14.50 9.29
N LYS A 490 17.77 15.47 8.79
CA LYS A 490 17.27 16.45 7.81
C LYS A 490 17.26 15.99 6.36
N TRP A 491 17.83 14.84 6.04
CA TRP A 491 17.88 14.37 4.67
C TRP A 491 16.82 13.29 4.42
N LYS A 492 16.05 13.46 3.36
CA LYS A 492 15.16 12.41 2.84
C LYS A 492 15.49 12.13 1.38
N LEU A 493 15.81 10.88 1.09
CA LEU A 493 15.93 10.35 -0.27
C LEU A 493 14.66 9.57 -0.56
N THR A 494 13.96 9.89 -1.64
CA THR A 494 12.68 9.25 -2.00
C THR A 494 12.56 9.06 -3.51
N ALA A 495 11.79 8.08 -3.93
CA ALA A 495 11.43 7.82 -5.32
C ALA A 495 9.95 7.45 -5.41
N LEU A 496 9.27 7.96 -6.43
CA LEU A 496 7.95 7.47 -6.82
C LEU A 496 8.03 5.98 -7.19
N ARG A 497 6.89 5.32 -7.26
CA ARG A 497 6.81 3.96 -7.79
C ARG A 497 7.43 3.92 -9.20
N ASN A 498 8.54 3.16 -9.31
CA ASN A 498 9.35 3.05 -10.53
C ASN A 498 10.02 4.36 -11.01
N GLY A 499 10.15 5.36 -10.13
CA GLY A 499 10.76 6.66 -10.42
C GLY A 499 12.23 6.76 -10.01
N GLU A 500 12.84 7.86 -10.42
CA GLU A 500 14.19 8.23 -10.04
C GLU A 500 14.28 8.71 -8.61
N TRP A 501 15.43 8.49 -7.96
CA TRP A 501 15.71 9.00 -6.63
C TRP A 501 15.82 10.53 -6.60
N GLN A 502 15.13 11.15 -5.63
CA GLN A 502 15.15 12.58 -5.37
C GLN A 502 15.56 12.83 -3.92
N LEU A 503 16.40 13.82 -3.69
CA LEU A 503 16.91 14.18 -2.37
C LEU A 503 16.34 15.52 -1.89
N PHE A 504 15.89 15.57 -0.64
CA PHE A 504 15.29 16.76 -0.03
C PHE A 504 15.92 17.09 1.33
N ASP A 505 16.03 18.40 1.62
CA ASP A 505 16.48 18.95 2.91
C ASP A 505 15.24 19.29 3.77
N MET A 506 14.87 18.39 4.67
CA MET A 506 13.66 18.49 5.51
C MET A 506 13.67 19.67 6.51
N GLU A 507 14.79 20.32 6.75
CA GLU A 507 14.83 21.55 7.53
C GLU A 507 14.39 22.78 6.73
N LYS A 508 14.44 22.70 5.39
CA LYS A 508 14.13 23.81 4.48
C LYS A 508 12.96 23.55 3.56
N ASP A 509 12.63 22.29 3.33
CA ASP A 509 11.64 21.87 2.34
C ASP A 509 10.95 20.57 2.77
N ILE A 510 10.09 20.66 3.77
CA ILE A 510 9.30 19.52 4.29
C ILE A 510 8.30 19.04 3.23
N SER A 511 7.86 19.92 2.32
CA SER A 511 6.89 19.56 1.26
C SER A 511 7.53 18.93 0.02
N GLU A 512 8.86 18.71 0.02
CA GLU A 512 9.56 17.98 -1.05
C GLU A 512 9.41 18.62 -2.44
N THR A 513 9.48 19.96 -2.49
CA THR A 513 9.28 20.72 -3.73
C THR A 513 10.57 20.93 -4.53
N LYS A 514 11.74 20.80 -3.88
CA LYS A 514 13.04 21.13 -4.46
C LYS A 514 14.04 19.99 -4.34
N ASN A 515 14.12 19.17 -5.39
CA ASN A 515 15.14 18.13 -5.49
C ASN A 515 16.55 18.74 -5.49
N VAL A 516 17.42 18.28 -4.58
CA VAL A 516 18.81 18.74 -4.43
C VAL A 516 19.83 17.60 -4.67
N ALA A 517 19.41 16.49 -5.27
CA ALA A 517 20.26 15.31 -5.52
C ALA A 517 21.57 15.66 -6.26
N ASP A 518 21.50 16.47 -7.31
CA ASP A 518 22.67 16.90 -8.10
C ASP A 518 23.70 17.70 -7.28
N LYS A 519 23.25 18.37 -6.21
CA LYS A 519 24.09 19.18 -5.33
C LYS A 519 24.75 18.38 -4.22
N HIS A 520 24.20 17.20 -3.91
CA HIS A 520 24.64 16.36 -2.79
C HIS A 520 24.73 14.88 -3.20
N PRO A 521 25.50 14.54 -4.25
CA PRO A 521 25.60 13.15 -4.77
C PRO A 521 26.11 12.18 -3.71
N ASP A 522 26.99 12.61 -2.81
CA ASP A 522 27.51 11.76 -1.73
C ASP A 522 26.40 11.37 -0.74
N LYS A 523 25.45 12.28 -0.48
CA LYS A 523 24.29 11.98 0.36
C LYS A 523 23.31 11.03 -0.31
N VAL A 524 23.14 11.14 -1.62
CA VAL A 524 22.35 10.17 -2.40
C VAL A 524 22.95 8.78 -2.26
N VAL A 525 24.27 8.64 -2.43
CA VAL A 525 24.96 7.36 -2.30
C VAL A 525 24.85 6.80 -0.87
N GLU A 526 25.08 7.64 0.16
CA GLU A 526 24.96 7.23 1.56
C GLU A 526 23.55 6.68 1.87
N LEU A 527 22.51 7.47 1.58
CA LEU A 527 21.14 7.12 1.91
C LEU A 527 20.61 5.95 1.06
N HIS A 528 20.99 5.88 -0.20
CA HIS A 528 20.64 4.75 -1.06
C HIS A 528 21.24 3.44 -0.52
N LYS A 529 22.51 3.47 -0.07
CA LYS A 529 23.12 2.31 0.58
C LYS A 529 22.35 1.91 1.82
N MET A 530 21.99 2.86 2.70
CA MET A 530 21.23 2.58 3.92
C MET A 530 19.87 1.95 3.59
N TRP A 531 19.19 2.45 2.57
CA TRP A 531 17.90 1.88 2.14
C TRP A 531 18.08 0.44 1.62
N ASN A 532 19.15 0.17 0.85
CA ASN A 532 19.42 -1.18 0.35
C ASN A 532 19.75 -2.15 1.49
N ASP A 533 20.58 -1.71 2.45
CA ASP A 533 20.95 -2.54 3.62
C ASP A 533 19.68 -2.90 4.41
N TRP A 534 18.82 -1.90 4.70
CA TRP A 534 17.53 -2.14 5.35
C TRP A 534 16.61 -3.05 4.53
N ALA A 535 16.50 -2.83 3.21
CA ALA A 535 15.69 -3.65 2.33
C ALA A 535 16.11 -5.13 2.34
N GLU A 536 17.42 -5.38 2.46
CA GLU A 536 17.96 -6.73 2.64
C GLU A 536 17.56 -7.31 4.00
N ASP A 537 17.72 -6.54 5.08
CA ASP A 537 17.42 -6.97 6.45
C ASP A 537 15.94 -7.32 6.66
N VAL A 538 15.03 -6.53 6.09
CA VAL A 538 13.57 -6.80 6.16
C VAL A 538 13.07 -7.80 5.12
N GLY A 539 13.96 -8.39 4.34
CA GLY A 539 13.62 -9.43 3.37
C GLY A 539 12.86 -8.95 2.13
N LEU A 540 12.92 -7.65 1.81
CA LEU A 540 12.27 -7.08 0.62
C LEU A 540 12.77 -7.70 -0.69
N GLN A 541 13.97 -8.25 -0.69
CA GLN A 541 14.55 -8.98 -1.82
C GLN A 541 14.13 -10.46 -1.82
N ARG A 542 13.22 -10.89 -0.91
CA ARG A 542 12.90 -12.29 -0.71
C ARG A 542 11.39 -12.55 -0.61
N ALA A 543 10.78 -12.67 -1.75
CA ALA A 543 9.81 -13.76 -1.91
C ALA A 543 10.64 -14.99 -2.38
N GLY A 544 11.17 -15.78 -1.42
CA GLY A 544 11.90 -17.02 -1.71
C GLY A 544 13.40 -16.83 -2.03
N GLU A 545 14.24 -17.46 -1.20
CA GLU A 545 15.69 -17.71 -1.30
C GLU A 545 16.64 -16.50 -1.50
N LYS A 546 17.77 -16.55 -0.79
CA LYS A 546 18.92 -15.65 -1.04
C LYS A 546 19.26 -15.69 -2.51
N ILE A 547 18.86 -14.67 -3.26
CA ILE A 547 19.36 -14.46 -4.62
C ILE A 547 20.77 -13.88 -4.46
N THR A 548 21.73 -14.77 -4.30
CA THR A 548 23.11 -14.43 -4.55
C THR A 548 23.21 -13.98 -6.01
N ASP A 549 24.01 -12.96 -6.30
CA ASP A 549 24.31 -12.62 -7.69
C ASP A 549 24.56 -13.90 -8.47
N THR A 550 23.72 -14.17 -9.45
CA THR A 550 23.89 -15.36 -10.28
C THR A 550 25.22 -15.22 -11.00
N PRO A 551 26.17 -16.14 -10.81
CA PRO A 551 27.44 -16.09 -11.54
C PRO A 551 27.18 -15.95 -13.03
N LYS A 552 27.90 -15.08 -13.70
CA LYS A 552 27.75 -14.89 -15.14
C LYS A 552 28.24 -16.13 -15.87
N GLU A 553 27.34 -16.74 -16.59
CA GLU A 553 27.60 -17.96 -17.35
C GLU A 553 26.89 -17.91 -18.70
N GLN A 554 27.63 -18.14 -19.77
CA GLN A 554 27.02 -18.26 -21.09
C GLN A 554 26.32 -19.61 -21.21
N VAL A 555 24.97 -19.57 -21.36
CA VAL A 555 24.12 -20.74 -21.49
C VAL A 555 24.13 -21.27 -22.91
N CYS A 556 23.98 -20.39 -23.91
CA CYS A 556 24.05 -20.75 -25.31
C CYS A 556 24.52 -19.58 -26.18
N HIS A 557 25.02 -19.93 -27.39
CA HIS A 557 25.31 -19.01 -28.47
C HIS A 557 25.02 -19.67 -29.81
N TYR A 558 24.05 -19.15 -30.54
CA TYR A 558 23.66 -19.55 -31.88
C TYR A 558 24.03 -18.47 -32.88
N THR A 559 25.04 -18.77 -33.75
CA THR A 559 25.46 -17.84 -34.80
C THR A 559 24.58 -17.88 -36.04
N PHE A 560 23.83 -18.97 -36.25
CA PHE A 560 23.02 -19.26 -37.43
C PHE A 560 23.80 -19.28 -38.75
N ASP A 561 25.12 -19.48 -38.71
CA ASP A 561 25.95 -19.64 -39.90
C ASP A 561 25.76 -21.04 -40.51
N GLU A 562 24.62 -21.20 -41.22
CA GLU A 562 24.12 -22.45 -41.83
C GLU A 562 23.98 -23.64 -40.85
N THR A 563 23.90 -23.36 -39.53
CA THR A 563 23.83 -24.37 -38.50
C THR A 563 22.87 -23.98 -37.36
N PHE A 564 22.28 -25.00 -36.71
CA PHE A 564 21.59 -24.90 -35.45
C PHE A 564 22.44 -25.44 -34.28
N ALA A 565 23.73 -25.53 -34.47
CA ALA A 565 24.59 -25.92 -33.37
C ALA A 565 24.84 -24.79 -32.40
N ASP A 566 24.67 -25.08 -31.11
CA ASP A 566 25.08 -24.18 -30.03
C ASP A 566 26.61 -24.16 -29.95
N ALA A 567 27.20 -22.99 -30.08
CA ALA A 567 28.65 -22.82 -29.95
C ALA A 567 29.18 -23.22 -28.55
N THR A 568 28.32 -23.29 -27.53
CA THR A 568 28.66 -23.77 -26.18
C THR A 568 28.45 -25.28 -26.02
N THR A 569 27.81 -25.94 -26.96
CA THR A 569 27.43 -27.38 -26.94
C THR A 569 26.51 -27.80 -25.76
N ARG A 570 25.87 -26.86 -25.07
CA ARG A 570 25.09 -27.11 -23.88
C ARG A 570 23.58 -27.23 -24.14
N THR A 571 23.10 -26.67 -25.23
CA THR A 571 21.69 -26.65 -25.57
C THR A 571 21.46 -27.20 -26.97
N SER A 572 20.19 -27.51 -27.26
CA SER A 572 19.81 -27.98 -28.59
C SER A 572 18.61 -27.17 -29.10
N MET A 573 18.61 -26.93 -30.42
CA MET A 573 17.55 -26.22 -31.11
C MET A 573 16.99 -27.06 -32.24
N THR A 574 15.66 -27.07 -32.34
CA THR A 574 14.93 -27.65 -33.47
C THR A 574 14.14 -26.57 -34.18
N LYS A 575 13.87 -26.73 -35.48
CA LYS A 575 13.08 -25.76 -36.23
C LYS A 575 11.92 -26.39 -37.00
N GLN A 576 10.88 -25.59 -37.22
CA GLN A 576 9.86 -25.87 -38.20
C GLN A 576 9.79 -24.67 -39.16
N GLY A 577 10.15 -24.90 -40.44
CA GLY A 577 10.32 -23.82 -41.39
C GLY A 577 11.60 -22.98 -41.19
N GLY A 578 11.59 -21.77 -41.65
CA GLY A 578 12.72 -20.85 -41.60
C GLY A 578 13.87 -21.21 -42.55
N SER A 579 14.62 -20.24 -43.02
CA SER A 579 15.74 -20.42 -43.94
C SER A 579 16.93 -19.62 -43.47
N PHE A 580 18.13 -20.09 -43.85
CA PHE A 580 19.35 -19.30 -43.65
C PHE A 580 19.49 -18.27 -44.78
N VAL A 581 19.70 -17.04 -44.40
CA VAL A 581 19.84 -15.89 -45.29
C VAL A 581 21.06 -15.07 -44.87
N LYS A 582 21.51 -14.12 -45.71
CA LYS A 582 22.58 -13.21 -45.34
C LYS A 582 22.19 -12.43 -44.06
N GLY A 583 23.04 -12.53 -43.03
CA GLY A 583 22.87 -11.95 -41.71
C GLY A 583 23.57 -10.60 -41.53
N LYS A 584 23.54 -10.13 -40.29
CA LYS A 584 24.38 -9.01 -39.82
C LYS A 584 25.86 -9.40 -39.82
N LYS A 585 26.14 -10.63 -39.45
CA LYS A 585 27.42 -11.29 -39.53
C LYS A 585 27.17 -12.68 -40.13
N GLY A 586 27.89 -13.04 -41.19
CA GLY A 586 27.70 -14.36 -41.82
C GLY A 586 26.24 -14.56 -42.29
N MET A 587 25.62 -15.61 -41.78
CA MET A 587 24.20 -15.95 -42.07
C MET A 587 23.30 -15.68 -40.85
N ALA A 588 22.01 -15.57 -41.06
CA ALA A 588 20.97 -15.38 -40.06
C ALA A 588 19.82 -16.35 -40.30
N LEU A 589 19.03 -16.65 -39.29
CA LEU A 589 17.79 -17.40 -39.40
C LEU A 589 16.64 -16.44 -39.75
N SER A 590 15.97 -16.68 -40.86
CA SER A 590 14.83 -15.90 -41.36
C SER A 590 13.51 -16.61 -41.09
N PHE A 591 12.52 -15.88 -40.64
CA PHE A 591 11.14 -16.29 -40.38
C PHE A 591 10.17 -15.56 -41.30
N ASN A 592 9.21 -16.27 -41.86
CA ASN A 592 8.32 -15.77 -42.93
C ASN A 592 7.05 -15.09 -42.40
N GLY A 593 6.86 -14.94 -41.08
CA GLY A 593 5.66 -14.40 -40.50
C GLY A 593 4.44 -15.34 -40.53
N SER A 594 4.61 -16.58 -40.99
CA SER A 594 3.50 -17.52 -41.21
C SER A 594 3.93 -18.98 -41.06
N GLY A 595 3.93 -19.48 -39.82
CA GLY A 595 4.21 -20.88 -39.53
C GLY A 595 5.63 -21.25 -39.19
N ASP A 596 6.61 -20.37 -39.45
CA ASP A 596 8.01 -20.61 -39.10
C ASP A 596 8.27 -20.38 -37.61
N PHE A 597 8.97 -21.32 -36.96
CA PHE A 597 9.47 -21.16 -35.59
C PHE A 597 10.66 -22.08 -35.32
N ALA A 598 11.38 -21.79 -34.23
CA ALA A 598 12.38 -22.69 -33.65
C ALA A 598 12.08 -22.94 -32.17
N GLU A 599 12.51 -24.09 -31.65
CA GLU A 599 12.38 -24.44 -30.23
C GLU A 599 13.76 -24.74 -29.66
N LEU A 600 14.11 -24.02 -28.60
CA LEU A 600 15.34 -24.14 -27.85
C LEU A 600 15.07 -24.86 -26.53
N LYS A 601 15.76 -25.97 -26.32
CA LYS A 601 15.70 -26.76 -25.09
C LYS A 601 16.67 -26.18 -24.06
N LEU A 602 16.13 -25.72 -22.93
CA LEU A 602 16.91 -25.13 -21.83
C LEU A 602 16.99 -26.03 -20.59
N ASP A 603 16.18 -27.08 -20.50
CA ASP A 603 16.14 -28.05 -19.38
C ASP A 603 16.14 -27.37 -17.99
N GLY A 604 15.47 -26.23 -17.88
CA GLY A 604 15.34 -25.51 -16.61
C GLY A 604 16.56 -24.66 -16.19
N VAL A 605 17.54 -24.48 -17.05
CA VAL A 605 18.76 -23.71 -16.76
C VAL A 605 18.47 -22.25 -16.41
N ILE A 606 17.37 -21.71 -16.95
CA ILE A 606 16.86 -20.37 -16.58
C ILE A 606 15.50 -20.50 -15.94
N ASN A 607 15.42 -20.15 -14.66
CA ASN A 607 14.17 -20.01 -13.94
C ASN A 607 13.97 -18.55 -13.52
N PRO A 608 13.06 -17.79 -14.15
CA PRO A 608 12.83 -16.39 -13.81
C PRO A 608 12.36 -16.11 -12.37
N GLN A 609 11.98 -17.13 -11.60
CA GLN A 609 11.66 -16.95 -10.19
C GLN A 609 12.88 -16.63 -9.33
N ASN A 610 14.06 -17.22 -9.70
CA ASN A 610 15.26 -17.13 -8.87
C ASN A 610 16.56 -16.95 -9.66
N THR A 611 16.50 -16.87 -11.00
CA THR A 611 17.70 -16.77 -11.84
C THR A 611 17.75 -15.41 -12.52
N GLN A 612 18.81 -14.65 -12.26
CA GLN A 612 19.18 -13.50 -13.09
C GLN A 612 19.59 -14.00 -14.47
N PHE A 613 19.15 -13.31 -15.52
CA PHE A 613 19.55 -13.68 -16.88
C PHE A 613 19.68 -12.48 -17.83
N THR A 614 20.36 -12.72 -18.92
CA THR A 614 20.48 -11.78 -20.04
C THR A 614 20.27 -12.53 -21.36
N ILE A 615 19.43 -11.97 -22.23
CA ILE A 615 19.23 -12.44 -23.60
C ILE A 615 19.66 -11.33 -24.54
N CYS A 616 20.50 -11.64 -25.53
CA CYS A 616 20.98 -10.67 -26.54
C CYS A 616 20.89 -11.30 -27.94
N ALA A 617 20.51 -10.50 -28.92
CA ALA A 617 20.52 -10.93 -30.33
C ALA A 617 20.58 -9.74 -31.27
N TRP A 618 21.01 -9.97 -32.50
CA TRP A 618 20.72 -9.08 -33.63
C TRP A 618 19.37 -9.47 -34.23
N VAL A 619 18.53 -8.48 -34.43
CA VAL A 619 17.18 -8.62 -35.03
C VAL A 619 17.03 -7.68 -36.21
N TYR A 620 16.39 -8.18 -37.27
CA TYR A 620 15.96 -7.39 -38.41
C TYR A 620 14.46 -7.62 -38.61
N ASN A 621 13.69 -6.59 -38.45
CA ASN A 621 12.24 -6.68 -38.62
C ASN A 621 11.90 -6.30 -40.06
N GLU A 622 11.34 -7.24 -40.81
CA GLU A 622 10.84 -6.98 -42.17
C GLU A 622 9.67 -5.99 -42.11
N GLU A 623 9.45 -5.27 -43.22
CA GLU A 623 8.26 -4.42 -43.32
C GLU A 623 7.00 -5.27 -43.26
N LEU A 624 6.00 -4.76 -42.53
CA LEU A 624 4.71 -5.44 -42.46
C LEU A 624 3.99 -5.32 -43.81
N GLY A 625 3.48 -6.44 -44.29
CA GLY A 625 2.40 -6.42 -45.30
C GLY A 625 1.15 -5.72 -44.73
N THR A 626 0.08 -5.64 -45.51
CA THR A 626 -1.15 -4.91 -45.24
C THR A 626 -1.91 -5.24 -43.94
N ASP A 627 -1.38 -6.12 -43.08
CA ASP A 627 -2.02 -6.58 -41.82
C ASP A 627 -1.27 -6.01 -40.59
N ALA A 628 -1.20 -4.70 -40.49
CA ALA A 628 -0.34 -3.92 -39.59
C ALA A 628 -0.70 -3.95 -38.10
N ALA A 629 -1.69 -4.75 -37.66
CA ALA A 629 -2.26 -4.68 -36.28
C ALA A 629 -1.83 -5.84 -35.36
N ARG A 630 -0.79 -6.63 -35.70
CA ARG A 630 -0.43 -7.83 -34.93
C ARG A 630 0.85 -7.65 -34.14
N GLU A 631 0.80 -8.09 -32.88
CA GLU A 631 2.01 -8.37 -32.11
C GLU A 631 2.84 -9.47 -32.81
N GLU A 632 4.10 -9.21 -33.07
CA GLU A 632 5.05 -10.17 -33.60
C GLU A 632 5.97 -10.68 -32.49
N VAL A 633 6.01 -11.98 -32.29
CA VAL A 633 6.72 -12.58 -31.16
C VAL A 633 8.08 -13.11 -31.60
N ILE A 634 9.14 -12.47 -31.12
CA ILE A 634 10.52 -12.89 -31.37
C ILE A 634 10.85 -14.12 -30.50
N LEU A 635 10.48 -14.08 -29.21
CA LEU A 635 10.86 -15.11 -28.25
C LEU A 635 9.79 -15.29 -27.18
N THR A 636 9.42 -16.56 -26.92
CA THR A 636 8.48 -16.96 -25.88
C THR A 636 9.09 -18.07 -25.05
N GLN A 637 9.04 -17.97 -23.73
CA GLN A 637 9.28 -19.09 -22.83
C GLN A 637 7.94 -19.63 -22.34
N LYS A 638 7.71 -20.93 -22.50
CA LYS A 638 6.46 -21.61 -22.13
C LYS A 638 6.56 -22.18 -20.72
N ASP A 639 5.44 -22.14 -19.97
CA ASP A 639 5.31 -22.96 -18.77
C ASP A 639 5.08 -24.45 -19.14
N LYS A 640 5.04 -25.31 -18.12
CA LYS A 640 4.81 -26.76 -18.31
C LYS A 640 3.43 -27.07 -18.94
N GLU A 641 2.51 -26.11 -18.93
CA GLU A 641 1.18 -26.22 -19.54
C GLU A 641 1.15 -25.68 -20.98
N GLY A 642 2.30 -25.20 -21.50
CA GLY A 642 2.43 -24.67 -22.84
C GLY A 642 1.93 -23.22 -23.02
N VAL A 643 1.63 -22.53 -21.94
CA VAL A 643 1.23 -21.11 -21.95
C VAL A 643 2.47 -20.24 -21.92
N GLY A 644 2.61 -19.31 -22.87
CA GLY A 644 3.71 -18.36 -22.90
C GLY A 644 3.63 -17.36 -21.74
N ARG A 645 4.70 -17.27 -20.94
CA ARG A 645 4.81 -16.38 -19.80
C ARG A 645 5.87 -15.29 -19.94
N MET A 646 6.89 -15.56 -20.74
CA MET A 646 7.93 -14.58 -21.07
C MET A 646 7.92 -14.38 -22.58
N LEU A 647 7.67 -13.15 -23.00
CA LEU A 647 7.64 -12.79 -24.41
C LEU A 647 8.64 -11.67 -24.66
N LEU A 648 9.46 -11.85 -25.67
CA LEU A 648 10.10 -10.73 -26.33
C LEU A 648 9.34 -10.53 -27.64
N TYR A 649 8.63 -9.42 -27.79
CA TYR A 649 7.75 -9.15 -28.93
C TYR A 649 7.88 -7.72 -29.43
N LEU A 650 7.48 -7.52 -30.65
CA LEU A 650 7.34 -6.21 -31.27
C LEU A 650 5.87 -5.78 -31.17
N TYR A 651 5.67 -4.59 -30.64
CA TYR A 651 4.36 -3.97 -30.57
C TYR A 651 4.21 -2.98 -31.75
N PRO A 652 3.24 -3.15 -32.63
CA PRO A 652 3.04 -2.23 -33.74
C PRO A 652 2.45 -0.92 -33.20
N GLY A 653 3.19 0.19 -33.31
CA GLY A 653 2.64 1.53 -33.18
C GLY A 653 2.37 2.11 -34.58
N GLU A 654 1.50 3.11 -34.69
CA GLU A 654 1.14 3.73 -36.00
C GLU A 654 2.35 4.32 -36.74
N GLN A 655 3.46 4.61 -36.04
CA GLN A 655 4.72 5.12 -36.65
C GLN A 655 6.00 4.56 -36.00
N ALA A 656 5.92 3.77 -34.92
CA ALA A 656 7.07 3.32 -34.17
C ALA A 656 6.90 1.88 -33.68
N THR A 657 7.99 1.12 -33.72
CA THR A 657 8.02 -0.26 -33.23
C THR A 657 8.63 -0.29 -31.84
N HIS A 658 7.85 -0.69 -30.85
CA HIS A 658 8.34 -1.01 -29.53
C HIS A 658 8.70 -2.49 -29.45
N TYR A 659 9.74 -2.84 -28.74
CA TYR A 659 9.82 -4.21 -28.28
C TYR A 659 9.55 -4.30 -26.77
N GLY A 660 8.94 -5.39 -26.35
CA GLY A 660 8.44 -5.54 -25.01
C GLY A 660 8.52 -6.97 -24.53
N SER A 661 8.15 -7.16 -23.28
CA SER A 661 8.02 -8.46 -22.65
C SER A 661 6.73 -8.58 -21.87
N PHE A 662 6.18 -9.80 -21.84
CA PHE A 662 5.03 -10.17 -21.01
C PHE A 662 5.54 -10.99 -19.81
N LEU A 663 6.23 -10.29 -18.89
CA LEU A 663 6.76 -10.89 -17.69
C LEU A 663 5.79 -10.63 -16.54
N GLY A 664 5.40 -11.67 -15.81
CA GLY A 664 4.44 -11.58 -14.72
C GLY A 664 3.00 -11.25 -15.14
N GLY A 665 2.62 -11.52 -16.41
CA GLY A 665 1.24 -11.36 -16.89
C GLY A 665 0.82 -9.94 -17.28
N ARG A 666 1.76 -8.96 -17.30
CA ARG A 666 1.51 -7.58 -17.77
C ARG A 666 2.46 -7.20 -18.90
N PRO A 667 2.00 -6.39 -19.89
CA PRO A 667 2.87 -5.87 -20.92
C PRO A 667 3.83 -4.83 -20.33
N ASN A 668 5.12 -4.98 -20.67
CA ASN A 668 6.19 -4.04 -20.35
C ASN A 668 6.91 -3.70 -21.66
N THR A 669 7.11 -2.45 -21.97
CA THR A 669 7.62 -2.00 -23.27
C THR A 669 8.88 -1.16 -23.14
N SER A 670 9.74 -1.22 -24.19
CA SER A 670 10.80 -0.25 -24.45
C SER A 670 10.19 1.12 -24.82
N SER A 671 11.05 2.12 -24.98
CA SER A 671 10.62 3.42 -25.52
C SER A 671 10.11 3.30 -26.96
N ALA A 672 9.31 4.28 -27.37
CA ALA A 672 8.91 4.45 -28.76
C ALA A 672 10.15 4.69 -29.66
N ASP A 673 10.12 4.20 -30.88
CA ASP A 673 11.16 4.40 -31.92
C ASP A 673 12.52 3.72 -31.67
N ALA A 674 12.66 2.91 -30.63
CA ALA A 674 13.93 2.29 -30.32
C ALA A 674 14.41 1.29 -31.38
N VAL A 675 13.48 0.62 -32.07
CA VAL A 675 13.80 -0.41 -33.09
C VAL A 675 13.05 -0.13 -34.40
N LYS A 676 13.76 0.22 -35.45
CA LYS A 676 13.20 0.50 -36.76
C LYS A 676 13.05 -0.77 -37.59
N ARG A 677 12.02 -0.80 -38.46
CA ARG A 677 11.87 -1.84 -39.49
C ARG A 677 12.83 -1.58 -40.63
N GLY A 678 13.27 -2.64 -41.30
CA GLY A 678 14.23 -2.55 -42.42
C GLY A 678 15.68 -2.32 -42.02
N GLU A 679 15.98 -2.30 -40.71
CA GLU A 679 17.33 -2.10 -40.18
C GLU A 679 17.69 -3.21 -39.17
N TRP A 680 19.00 -3.49 -39.07
CA TRP A 680 19.55 -4.39 -38.06
C TRP A 680 19.72 -3.65 -36.74
N HIS A 681 19.11 -4.14 -35.69
CA HIS A 681 19.31 -3.66 -34.31
C HIS A 681 19.86 -4.77 -33.42
N HIS A 682 20.78 -4.42 -32.52
CA HIS A 682 21.19 -5.31 -31.44
C HIS A 682 20.30 -5.04 -30.22
N ILE A 683 19.48 -5.98 -29.89
CA ILE A 683 18.61 -5.89 -28.71
C ILE A 683 19.20 -6.74 -27.58
N ALA A 684 19.03 -6.28 -26.34
CA ALA A 684 19.27 -7.10 -25.17
C ALA A 684 18.21 -6.82 -24.10
N VAL A 685 17.87 -7.85 -23.35
CA VAL A 685 17.02 -7.75 -22.16
C VAL A 685 17.73 -8.43 -21.00
N THR A 686 17.80 -7.73 -19.87
CA THR A 686 18.26 -8.29 -18.60
C THR A 686 17.11 -8.37 -17.63
N TYR A 687 17.04 -9.43 -16.85
CA TYR A 687 16.06 -9.58 -15.79
C TYR A 687 16.72 -9.91 -14.46
N ASN A 688 16.36 -9.14 -13.44
CA ASN A 688 16.79 -9.35 -12.06
C ASN A 688 15.58 -9.71 -11.19
N PRO A 689 15.42 -10.98 -10.77
CA PRO A 689 14.31 -11.37 -9.92
C PRO A 689 14.38 -10.75 -8.52
N ALA A 690 15.55 -10.38 -8.03
CA ALA A 690 15.74 -9.77 -6.71
C ALA A 690 14.97 -8.46 -6.55
N ASN A 691 15.02 -7.59 -7.56
CA ASN A 691 14.29 -6.32 -7.60
C ASN A 691 13.21 -6.28 -8.69
N ARG A 692 12.98 -7.41 -9.37
CA ARG A 692 12.00 -7.57 -10.45
C ARG A 692 12.21 -6.61 -11.63
N SER A 693 13.43 -6.08 -11.80
CA SER A 693 13.73 -5.16 -12.89
C SER A 693 13.98 -5.89 -14.21
N ILE A 694 13.39 -5.33 -15.27
CA ILE A 694 13.69 -5.69 -16.66
C ILE A 694 14.32 -4.46 -17.29
N THR A 695 15.57 -4.61 -17.78
CA THR A 695 16.23 -3.51 -18.50
C THR A 695 16.37 -3.88 -19.96
N TYR A 696 15.83 -3.03 -20.82
CA TYR A 696 15.94 -3.12 -22.28
C TYR A 696 17.14 -2.34 -22.78
N TYR A 697 17.83 -2.92 -23.73
CA TYR A 697 18.96 -2.29 -24.40
C TYR A 697 18.73 -2.34 -25.90
N VAL A 698 18.96 -1.21 -26.57
CA VAL A 698 18.98 -1.11 -28.03
C VAL A 698 20.31 -0.57 -28.45
N ASP A 699 20.97 -1.28 -29.37
CA ASP A 699 22.28 -0.93 -29.90
C ASP A 699 23.36 -0.67 -28.84
N GLY A 700 23.26 -1.41 -27.70
CA GLY A 700 24.18 -1.37 -26.58
C GLY A 700 24.04 -0.20 -25.64
N LYS A 701 22.95 0.55 -25.76
CA LYS A 701 22.53 1.61 -24.83
C LYS A 701 21.29 1.15 -24.03
N VAL A 702 21.20 1.55 -22.78
CA VAL A 702 19.96 1.39 -22.00
C VAL A 702 18.88 2.20 -22.67
N ASP A 703 17.75 1.58 -22.93
CA ASP A 703 16.59 2.20 -23.54
C ASP A 703 15.50 2.46 -22.48
N ALA A 704 15.12 1.41 -21.72
CA ALA A 704 14.14 1.52 -20.65
C ALA A 704 14.44 0.51 -19.53
N THR A 705 14.06 0.85 -18.31
CA THR A 705 13.99 -0.11 -17.20
C THR A 705 12.56 -0.09 -16.66
N VAL A 706 11.95 -1.27 -16.58
CA VAL A 706 10.59 -1.48 -16.10
C VAL A 706 10.59 -2.56 -15.04
N TYR A 707 9.49 -2.68 -14.29
CA TYR A 707 9.36 -3.64 -13.20
C TYR A 707 8.20 -4.58 -13.44
N ALA A 708 8.47 -5.89 -13.33
CA ALA A 708 7.48 -6.94 -13.50
C ALA A 708 6.94 -7.44 -12.14
N PRO A 709 5.68 -7.91 -12.08
CA PRO A 709 5.22 -8.70 -10.94
C PRO A 709 6.04 -10.00 -10.80
N PRO A 710 6.07 -10.63 -9.61
CA PRO A 710 6.81 -11.87 -9.42
C PRO A 710 6.26 -12.99 -10.32
N PHE A 711 7.16 -13.87 -10.75
CA PHE A 711 6.75 -15.06 -11.47
C PHE A 711 6.18 -16.11 -10.50
N GLU A 712 4.99 -16.61 -10.79
CA GLU A 712 4.32 -17.59 -9.95
C GLU A 712 4.63 -19.06 -10.34
N LYS A 713 5.18 -19.28 -11.54
CA LYS A 713 5.42 -20.64 -12.08
C LYS A 713 6.78 -20.78 -12.75
N THR A 714 7.35 -21.98 -12.67
CA THR A 714 8.55 -22.37 -13.45
C THR A 714 8.24 -22.39 -14.93
N LEU A 715 9.14 -21.80 -15.72
CA LEU A 715 9.03 -21.73 -17.17
C LEU A 715 9.81 -22.87 -17.85
N GLY A 716 9.30 -23.30 -18.98
CA GLY A 716 9.89 -24.37 -19.80
C GLY A 716 10.84 -23.85 -20.88
N ASP A 717 10.87 -24.60 -22.02
CA ASP A 717 11.70 -24.29 -23.17
C ASP A 717 11.33 -22.96 -23.87
N ILE A 718 12.25 -22.42 -24.64
CA ILE A 718 12.05 -21.18 -25.41
C ILE A 718 11.58 -21.52 -26.82
N ARG A 719 10.54 -20.82 -27.29
CA ARG A 719 10.15 -20.77 -28.70
C ARG A 719 10.55 -19.43 -29.32
N ILE A 720 11.10 -19.48 -30.51
CA ILE A 720 11.58 -18.33 -31.29
C ILE A 720 10.72 -18.20 -32.54
N GLY A 721 10.31 -16.98 -32.89
CA GLY A 721 9.54 -16.69 -34.10
C GLY A 721 8.03 -16.81 -33.98
N SER A 722 7.48 -17.27 -32.82
CA SER A 722 6.03 -17.28 -32.59
C SER A 722 5.66 -17.41 -31.12
N HIS A 723 4.42 -16.99 -30.77
CA HIS A 723 3.84 -17.22 -29.44
C HIS A 723 3.21 -18.61 -29.32
N LYS A 724 2.39 -18.98 -30.27
CA LYS A 724 1.71 -20.29 -30.37
C LYS A 724 1.85 -20.84 -31.78
N THR A 725 1.56 -22.11 -31.94
CA THR A 725 1.62 -22.78 -33.24
C THR A 725 0.66 -22.22 -34.29
N THR A 726 -0.23 -21.31 -33.94
CA THR A 726 -1.31 -20.85 -34.80
C THR A 726 -1.42 -19.32 -34.96
N ARG A 727 -0.59 -18.52 -34.28
CA ARG A 727 -0.70 -17.04 -34.34
C ARG A 727 0.55 -16.33 -33.84
N ASN A 728 0.62 -15.03 -34.09
CA ASN A 728 1.65 -14.10 -33.65
C ASN A 728 3.05 -14.53 -34.12
N TYR A 729 3.13 -14.94 -35.40
CA TYR A 729 4.40 -15.27 -36.04
C TYR A 729 5.18 -14.02 -36.37
N TRP A 730 6.49 -14.06 -36.14
CA TRP A 730 7.41 -12.98 -36.44
C TRP A 730 7.86 -13.04 -37.91
N HIS A 731 7.84 -11.89 -38.57
CA HIS A 731 8.41 -11.68 -39.90
C HIS A 731 9.72 -10.92 -39.76
N GLY A 732 10.85 -11.66 -39.79
CA GLY A 732 12.13 -11.04 -39.55
C GLY A 732 13.30 -12.02 -39.56
N LYS A 733 14.47 -11.51 -39.19
CA LYS A 733 15.72 -12.29 -39.16
C LYS A 733 16.36 -12.17 -37.79
N LEU A 734 16.92 -13.30 -37.33
CA LEU A 734 17.64 -13.41 -36.07
C LEU A 734 19.08 -13.82 -36.35
N ASP A 735 20.03 -13.16 -35.69
CA ASP A 735 21.47 -13.44 -35.83
C ASP A 735 22.14 -13.29 -34.46
N ASP A 736 23.20 -14.09 -34.21
CA ASP A 736 24.02 -14.05 -32.99
C ASP A 736 23.17 -14.04 -31.68
N LEU A 737 22.34 -15.08 -31.46
CA LEU A 737 21.55 -15.23 -30.23
C LEU A 737 22.40 -15.70 -29.07
N TYR A 738 22.48 -14.91 -28.02
CA TYR A 738 23.12 -15.28 -26.75
C TYR A 738 22.11 -15.33 -25.62
N ILE A 739 22.28 -16.31 -24.75
CA ILE A 739 21.58 -16.38 -23.46
C ILE A 739 22.63 -16.60 -22.35
N PHE A 740 22.53 -15.78 -21.30
CA PHE A 740 23.39 -15.86 -20.12
C PHE A 740 22.56 -16.07 -18.87
N ARG A 741 23.07 -16.83 -17.92
CA ARG A 741 22.73 -16.64 -16.50
C ARG A 741 23.51 -15.42 -16.01
N GLY A 742 22.92 -14.67 -15.07
CA GLY A 742 23.49 -13.40 -14.58
C GLY A 742 23.22 -12.21 -15.49
N ILE A 743 23.38 -11.03 -14.91
CA ILE A 743 23.16 -9.74 -15.58
C ILE A 743 24.43 -9.24 -16.22
N LEU A 744 24.40 -9.03 -17.52
CA LEU A 744 25.49 -8.38 -18.21
C LEU A 744 25.42 -6.86 -18.05
N SER A 745 26.58 -6.25 -17.79
CA SER A 745 26.71 -4.79 -17.77
C SER A 745 26.58 -4.18 -19.18
N PRO A 746 26.23 -2.89 -19.29
CA PRO A 746 26.18 -2.19 -20.59
C PRO A 746 27.48 -2.31 -21.39
N LYS A 747 28.61 -2.39 -20.69
CA LYS A 747 29.96 -2.58 -21.34
C LYS A 747 30.08 -3.97 -21.98
N GLU A 748 29.59 -5.01 -21.28
CA GLU A 748 29.60 -6.39 -21.80
C GLU A 748 28.63 -6.55 -22.97
N ILE A 749 27.44 -5.96 -22.90
CA ILE A 749 26.47 -5.96 -24.00
C ILE A 749 27.06 -5.27 -25.24
N ARG A 750 27.74 -4.13 -25.08
CA ARG A 750 28.43 -3.47 -26.19
C ARG A 750 29.58 -4.33 -26.79
N ARG A 751 30.25 -5.15 -25.97
CA ARG A 751 31.28 -6.10 -26.49
C ARG A 751 30.64 -7.17 -27.36
N LEU A 752 29.51 -7.77 -26.92
CA LEU A 752 28.74 -8.76 -27.71
C LEU A 752 28.24 -8.16 -29.01
N ARG A 753 27.67 -6.96 -28.98
CA ARG A 753 27.25 -6.20 -30.17
C ARG A 753 28.42 -6.05 -31.17
N ALA A 754 29.61 -5.78 -30.67
CA ALA A 754 30.81 -5.65 -31.49
C ALA A 754 31.40 -7.00 -31.95
N GLY A 755 30.80 -8.15 -31.60
CA GLY A 755 31.31 -9.49 -31.92
C GLY A 755 32.55 -9.90 -31.12
N LYS A 756 32.75 -9.31 -29.96
CA LYS A 756 33.87 -9.63 -29.08
C LYS A 756 33.43 -10.54 -27.97
N PRO A 757 34.00 -11.73 -27.79
CA PRO A 757 33.61 -12.65 -26.72
C PRO A 757 33.83 -12.03 -25.35
N LEU A 758 32.99 -12.45 -24.38
CA LEU A 758 33.18 -12.10 -22.97
C LEU A 758 34.20 -13.05 -22.33
N MET A 759 35.04 -12.50 -21.47
CA MET A 759 35.86 -13.29 -20.54
C MET A 759 35.03 -13.29 -19.22
N LEU A 760 34.29 -14.36 -18.98
CA LEU A 760 33.41 -14.56 -17.82
C LEU A 760 34.15 -15.31 -16.72
#